data_7f58f549718fc22685bd774159816d0c
#
_entry.id   7f58f549718fc22685bd774159816d0c
#
_cell.length_a   1.000
_cell.length_b   1.000
_cell.length_c   1.000
_cell.angle_alpha   90.00
_cell.angle_beta   90.00
_cell.angle_gamma   90.00
#
_symmetry.space_group_name_H-M   'P 1'
#
loop_
_entity.id
_entity.type
_entity.pdbx_description
1 polymer ?
#
loop_
_entity_poly.entity_id
_entity_poly.type
_entity_poly.pdbx_seq_one_letter_code
_entity_poly.pdbx_strand_id
1 'polypeptide(L)'
;MTSDSPPQDLDMTTIEQLKQQLPKAILLPLDSKSKKPTIQGYRSLTHESIKGKEAYHYRVSMAQAHGVLLGPNTGYATIDIDVDEEVEPFLELNPKLRGTLATKRDRGCNFWLRMKGTFPKTYDLKRKDNHVHVGEWRGSGFTAISGTIGGKPYKQISEANHPIEIRFDEIIWPDYILRPWAGEGNGVFLDEAGKLLDEVGLAQLFAEDHPVIYEPLEGRHFRYNDDTGAWEARTNRETVVDIIAFMRQLAVDTERGEIVNACTMAKVDKVEQALQAIMGRREIFETARKENGNLIHAANCMLEVSPEGIMQLPFDPTYYSRNPLPLAFEEGATCPRTVNEFLLPLFGDMGVVNAVQEYIGMVLLGRNITGQILVVDGTADGGKSTFCNLLKKMIGLRNCGELTSFMAKQFALSGWVGKTLLAGVDVPSDFLETKACANLKKYTGSDAGLEAEFKGVNDRKLLSGRFNVMITSNSRQRCWLENDIEAWRRRIIVARVDLKKMPKGEDEFEEKLLEQEGSGILNFGLEGLQRLMSRLAEDSRNRIALTPEMIETRDDMIDESRGLEVYLDACLVEDTSSDVTLGEITQGFNDYATLRDWNLKSKKKIRAEITDLIEHKFGRSGSNDIVRPSGAQRGYHGLKLTIQHNGITA
;
A
#
# COMPACT_ATOMS: atom_id res chain seq x y z
N MET A 1 -40.40 5.74 -9.11
CA MET A 1 -40.10 6.52 -10.33
C MET A 1 -39.74 7.91 -9.87
N THR A 2 -38.48 8.15 -9.59
CA THR A 2 -37.88 9.47 -9.37
C THR A 2 -36.79 9.60 -10.42
N SER A 3 -37.03 10.52 -11.34
CA SER A 3 -36.18 10.85 -12.47
C SER A 3 -34.92 11.55 -11.94
N ASP A 4 -33.79 10.85 -11.92
CA ASP A 4 -32.48 11.47 -11.85
C ASP A 4 -32.17 12.11 -13.21
N SER A 5 -32.36 13.42 -13.28
CA SER A 5 -31.81 14.23 -14.36
C SER A 5 -30.29 14.33 -14.16
N PRO A 6 -29.47 14.24 -15.22
CA PRO A 6 -28.04 14.47 -15.11
C PRO A 6 -27.79 15.89 -14.61
N PRO A 7 -26.72 16.14 -13.83
CA PRO A 7 -26.39 17.48 -13.35
C PRO A 7 -26.16 18.40 -14.56
N GLN A 8 -26.79 19.57 -14.49
CA GLN A 8 -26.69 20.64 -15.47
C GLN A 8 -25.22 20.98 -15.77
N ASP A 9 -24.93 21.32 -17.02
CA ASP A 9 -23.65 21.79 -17.56
C ASP A 9 -22.87 22.62 -16.55
N LEU A 10 -21.88 21.99 -15.89
CA LEU A 10 -20.92 22.65 -15.08
C LEU A 10 -20.02 23.49 -15.99
N ASP A 11 -20.08 24.75 -15.75
CA ASP A 11 -19.58 25.90 -16.48
C ASP A 11 -18.14 25.69 -17.00
N MET A 12 -17.98 25.09 -18.17
CA MET A 12 -16.71 25.04 -18.92
C MET A 12 -16.06 26.43 -19.03
N THR A 13 -16.86 27.51 -18.94
CA THR A 13 -16.46 28.90 -18.91
C THR A 13 -15.49 29.23 -17.78
N THR A 14 -15.64 28.63 -16.60
CA THR A 14 -14.80 28.98 -15.43
C THR A 14 -13.36 28.47 -15.58
N ILE A 15 -13.16 27.25 -16.08
CA ILE A 15 -11.81 26.68 -16.28
C ILE A 15 -11.06 27.38 -17.40
N GLU A 16 -11.74 27.70 -18.49
CA GLU A 16 -11.16 28.45 -19.61
C GLU A 16 -10.76 29.85 -19.18
N GLN A 17 -11.59 30.54 -18.38
CA GLN A 17 -11.26 31.82 -17.80
C GLN A 17 -10.03 31.73 -16.89
N LEU A 18 -9.96 30.72 -16.00
CA LEU A 18 -8.79 30.52 -15.15
C LEU A 18 -7.50 30.25 -15.96
N LYS A 19 -7.58 29.48 -17.03
CA LYS A 19 -6.43 29.25 -17.92
C LYS A 19 -6.01 30.49 -18.69
N GLN A 20 -6.95 31.38 -19.02
CA GLN A 20 -6.64 32.68 -19.61
C GLN A 20 -6.00 33.62 -18.57
N GLN A 21 -6.55 33.70 -17.37
CA GLN A 21 -6.03 34.55 -16.29
C GLN A 21 -4.65 34.11 -15.80
N LEU A 22 -4.41 32.80 -15.76
CA LEU A 22 -3.20 32.17 -15.24
C LEU A 22 -2.59 31.23 -16.28
N PRO A 23 -1.97 31.76 -17.35
CA PRO A 23 -1.34 30.93 -18.38
C PRO A 23 -0.28 30.02 -17.79
N LYS A 24 -0.31 28.72 -18.09
CA LYS A 24 0.58 27.70 -17.54
C LYS A 24 0.41 27.45 -16.03
N ALA A 25 -0.74 27.77 -15.43
CA ALA A 25 -1.03 27.33 -14.07
C ALA A 25 -1.42 25.85 -14.07
N ILE A 26 -1.01 25.13 -13.03
CA ILE A 26 -1.50 23.79 -12.73
C ILE A 26 -2.69 23.95 -11.80
N LEU A 27 -3.90 23.67 -12.32
CA LEU A 27 -5.14 23.78 -11.57
C LEU A 27 -5.33 22.54 -10.70
N LEU A 28 -5.79 22.72 -9.49
CA LEU A 28 -6.05 21.66 -8.53
C LEU A 28 -7.55 21.58 -8.21
N PRO A 29 -8.21 20.43 -8.40
CA PRO A 29 -9.57 20.25 -7.91
C PRO A 29 -9.56 20.23 -6.38
N LEU A 30 -10.41 21.06 -5.75
CA LEU A 30 -10.51 21.19 -4.32
C LEU A 30 -11.81 20.57 -3.79
N ASP A 31 -11.72 19.96 -2.63
CA ASP A 31 -12.89 19.57 -1.86
C ASP A 31 -13.61 20.80 -1.30
N SER A 32 -14.89 20.93 -1.58
CA SER A 32 -15.70 22.11 -1.23
C SER A 32 -15.95 22.28 0.28
N LYS A 33 -15.67 21.27 1.10
CA LYS A 33 -15.82 21.33 2.55
C LYS A 33 -14.49 21.61 3.26
N SER A 34 -13.45 20.85 2.91
CA SER A 34 -12.16 20.88 3.60
C SER A 34 -11.13 21.83 2.98
N LYS A 35 -11.39 22.40 1.80
CA LYS A 35 -10.44 23.21 1.01
C LYS A 35 -9.21 22.43 0.54
N LYS A 36 -9.10 21.13 0.80
CA LYS A 36 -7.94 20.32 0.42
C LYS A 36 -8.01 19.91 -1.05
N PRO A 37 -6.87 19.84 -1.76
CA PRO A 37 -6.82 19.25 -3.09
C PRO A 37 -7.28 17.78 -3.04
N THR A 38 -8.10 17.38 -4.02
CA THR A 38 -8.59 16.00 -4.12
C THR A 38 -7.61 15.10 -4.88
N ILE A 39 -6.56 15.67 -5.48
CA ILE A 39 -5.44 14.95 -6.06
C ILE A 39 -4.37 14.80 -4.98
N GLN A 40 -4.05 13.57 -4.65
CA GLN A 40 -2.95 13.26 -3.75
C GLN A 40 -1.61 13.59 -4.43
N GLY A 41 -0.62 14.02 -3.66
CA GLY A 41 0.69 14.39 -4.20
C GLY A 41 0.71 15.61 -5.13
N TYR A 42 -0.30 16.44 -5.07
CA TYR A 42 -0.45 17.62 -5.94
C TYR A 42 0.78 18.55 -5.94
N ARG A 43 1.58 18.57 -4.85
CA ARG A 43 2.75 19.47 -4.72
C ARG A 43 3.84 19.19 -5.73
N SER A 44 3.89 17.99 -6.24
CA SER A 44 4.91 17.53 -7.17
C SER A 44 4.40 17.41 -8.61
N LEU A 45 3.17 17.86 -8.90
CA LEU A 45 2.66 17.92 -10.27
C LEU A 45 3.49 18.89 -11.11
N THR A 46 3.82 18.46 -12.32
CA THR A 46 4.47 19.27 -13.36
C THR A 46 3.62 19.29 -14.61
N HIS A 47 3.86 20.25 -15.51
CA HIS A 47 3.16 20.30 -16.80
C HIS A 47 3.34 19.01 -17.61
N GLU A 48 4.50 18.39 -17.51
CA GLU A 48 4.82 17.13 -18.19
C GLU A 48 3.96 15.99 -17.60
N SER A 49 3.86 15.92 -16.25
CA SER A 49 3.13 14.86 -15.56
C SER A 49 1.62 14.88 -15.80
N ILE A 50 1.04 16.03 -16.16
CA ILE A 50 -0.40 16.19 -16.41
C ILE A 50 -0.75 16.25 -17.90
N LYS A 51 0.25 16.34 -18.80
CA LYS A 51 0.06 16.45 -20.24
C LYS A 51 -0.60 15.18 -20.79
N GLY A 52 -1.77 15.34 -21.45
CA GLY A 52 -2.51 14.22 -22.03
C GLY A 52 -3.14 13.25 -21.01
N LYS A 53 -3.13 13.56 -19.72
CA LYS A 53 -3.76 12.73 -18.70
C LYS A 53 -5.24 13.07 -18.55
N GLU A 54 -6.11 12.31 -19.24
CA GLU A 54 -7.56 12.52 -19.25
C GLU A 54 -8.17 12.50 -17.85
N ALA A 55 -7.72 11.59 -16.99
CA ALA A 55 -8.19 11.50 -15.59
C ALA A 55 -7.95 12.78 -14.78
N TYR A 56 -6.78 13.43 -14.96
CA TYR A 56 -6.51 14.72 -14.34
C TYR A 56 -7.46 15.81 -14.85
N HIS A 57 -7.60 15.92 -16.19
CA HIS A 57 -8.44 16.93 -16.80
C HIS A 57 -9.93 16.74 -16.44
N TYR A 58 -10.38 15.48 -16.38
CA TYR A 58 -11.72 15.13 -15.92
C TYR A 58 -11.95 15.55 -14.47
N ARG A 59 -11.05 15.23 -13.53
CA ARG A 59 -11.17 15.64 -12.13
C ARG A 59 -11.21 17.17 -11.97
N VAL A 60 -10.38 17.89 -12.73
CA VAL A 60 -10.39 19.35 -12.73
C VAL A 60 -11.72 19.88 -13.29
N SER A 61 -12.26 19.30 -14.35
CA SER A 61 -13.53 19.75 -14.95
C SER A 61 -14.75 19.49 -14.06
N MET A 62 -14.71 18.43 -13.24
CA MET A 62 -15.83 18.06 -12.35
C MET A 62 -15.78 18.76 -10.99
N ALA A 63 -14.71 19.48 -10.67
CA ALA A 63 -14.55 20.11 -9.37
C ALA A 63 -15.41 21.37 -9.21
N GLN A 64 -16.04 21.52 -8.04
CA GLN A 64 -16.82 22.71 -7.66
C GLN A 64 -15.96 23.87 -7.17
N ALA A 65 -14.70 23.62 -6.86
CA ALA A 65 -13.74 24.62 -6.42
C ALA A 65 -12.34 24.28 -6.95
N HIS A 66 -11.57 25.30 -7.29
CA HIS A 66 -10.24 25.15 -7.86
C HIS A 66 -9.20 25.89 -7.04
N GLY A 67 -8.02 25.29 -6.94
CA GLY A 67 -6.79 25.90 -6.48
C GLY A 67 -5.76 25.97 -7.59
N VAL A 68 -4.67 26.66 -7.32
CA VAL A 68 -3.51 26.78 -8.21
C VAL A 68 -2.29 26.29 -7.45
N LEU A 69 -1.52 25.39 -8.06
CA LEU A 69 -0.24 24.96 -7.53
C LEU A 69 0.77 26.10 -7.61
N LEU A 70 1.41 26.40 -6.48
CA LEU A 70 2.39 27.47 -6.32
C LEU A 70 3.81 26.90 -6.25
N GLY A 71 4.77 27.68 -6.66
CA GLY A 71 6.19 27.34 -6.52
C GLY A 71 7.02 27.63 -7.75
N PRO A 72 8.35 27.37 -7.68
CA PRO A 72 9.29 27.65 -8.77
C PRO A 72 8.90 26.94 -10.08
N ASN A 73 8.37 25.73 -10.01
CA ASN A 73 7.97 24.95 -11.19
C ASN A 73 6.80 25.56 -11.98
N THR A 74 5.91 26.28 -11.31
CA THR A 74 4.79 26.97 -11.96
C THR A 74 5.04 28.45 -12.17
N GLY A 75 5.97 29.04 -11.41
CA GLY A 75 6.30 30.47 -11.40
C GLY A 75 5.20 31.32 -10.75
N TYR A 76 4.25 30.71 -10.02
CA TYR A 76 3.19 31.42 -9.31
C TYR A 76 3.44 31.45 -7.81
N ALA A 77 3.13 32.59 -7.19
CA ALA A 77 3.10 32.78 -5.74
C ALA A 77 1.90 33.66 -5.37
N THR A 78 1.50 33.70 -4.10
CA THR A 78 0.49 34.61 -3.59
C THR A 78 0.91 35.28 -2.29
N ILE A 79 0.43 36.52 -2.07
CA ILE A 79 0.45 37.16 -0.77
C ILE A 79 -0.97 37.12 -0.25
N ASP A 80 -1.20 36.35 0.80
CA ASP A 80 -2.49 36.21 1.46
C ASP A 80 -2.51 37.07 2.71
N ILE A 81 -3.28 38.17 2.71
CA ILE A 81 -3.48 39.06 3.87
C ILE A 81 -4.82 38.69 4.48
N ASP A 82 -4.82 38.19 5.70
CA ASP A 82 -6.01 37.68 6.39
C ASP A 82 -6.79 38.78 7.15
N VAL A 83 -6.25 39.98 7.26
CA VAL A 83 -6.79 41.11 8.05
C VAL A 83 -7.17 42.25 7.11
N ASP A 84 -8.45 42.60 7.04
CA ASP A 84 -8.96 43.63 6.11
C ASP A 84 -8.27 44.99 6.28
N GLU A 85 -7.98 45.39 7.53
CA GLU A 85 -7.33 46.65 7.88
C GLU A 85 -5.87 46.75 7.41
N GLU A 86 -5.22 45.61 7.15
CA GLU A 86 -3.83 45.55 6.69
C GLU A 86 -3.70 45.60 5.16
N VAL A 87 -4.79 45.38 4.42
CA VAL A 87 -4.76 45.32 2.95
C VAL A 87 -4.36 46.66 2.34
N GLU A 88 -5.01 47.75 2.72
CA GLU A 88 -4.74 49.05 2.15
C GLU A 88 -3.35 49.60 2.52
N PRO A 89 -2.91 49.54 3.80
CA PRO A 89 -1.53 49.89 4.15
C PRO A 89 -0.46 49.12 3.38
N PHE A 90 -0.72 47.81 3.11
CA PHE A 90 0.19 46.98 2.30
C PHE A 90 0.24 47.43 0.83
N LEU A 91 -0.90 47.85 0.26
CA LEU A 91 -1.00 48.40 -1.10
C LEU A 91 -0.38 49.79 -1.23
N GLU A 92 -0.40 50.58 -0.17
CA GLU A 92 0.29 51.90 -0.15
C GLU A 92 1.81 51.70 -0.26
N LEU A 93 2.37 50.71 0.42
CA LEU A 93 3.78 50.33 0.29
C LEU A 93 4.10 49.69 -1.07
N ASN A 94 3.13 48.99 -1.67
CA ASN A 94 3.30 48.20 -2.89
C ASN A 94 2.28 48.63 -3.97
N PRO A 95 2.30 49.86 -4.50
CA PRO A 95 1.27 50.35 -5.42
C PRO A 95 1.18 49.54 -6.72
N LYS A 96 2.24 48.87 -7.15
CA LYS A 96 2.22 47.96 -8.29
C LYS A 96 1.23 46.81 -8.10
N LEU A 97 0.97 46.36 -6.86
CA LEU A 97 0.04 45.25 -6.56
C LEU A 97 -1.44 45.64 -6.82
N ARG A 98 -1.78 46.91 -6.95
CA ARG A 98 -3.14 47.31 -7.39
C ARG A 98 -3.45 46.83 -8.81
N GLY A 99 -2.43 46.60 -9.63
CA GLY A 99 -2.55 46.12 -11.00
C GLY A 99 -2.48 44.59 -11.13
N THR A 100 -2.53 43.84 -10.03
CA THR A 100 -2.51 42.38 -10.08
C THR A 100 -3.88 41.75 -9.90
N LEU A 101 -4.06 40.52 -10.40
CA LEU A 101 -5.21 39.69 -10.06
C LEU A 101 -5.30 39.54 -8.53
N ALA A 102 -6.44 39.86 -7.95
CA ALA A 102 -6.68 39.70 -6.53
C ALA A 102 -8.02 39.01 -6.27
N THR A 103 -8.02 38.10 -5.32
CA THR A 103 -9.21 37.31 -4.94
C THR A 103 -9.47 37.37 -3.44
N LYS A 104 -10.74 37.25 -3.06
CA LYS A 104 -11.21 37.28 -1.67
C LYS A 104 -12.30 36.23 -1.47
N ARG A 105 -12.32 35.60 -0.31
CA ARG A 105 -13.43 34.73 0.08
C ARG A 105 -14.34 35.39 1.11
N ASP A 106 -13.80 35.79 2.23
CA ASP A 106 -14.54 36.30 3.39
C ASP A 106 -13.92 37.59 3.91
N ARG A 107 -12.67 37.54 4.28
CA ARG A 107 -11.88 38.68 4.79
C ARG A 107 -10.51 38.67 4.11
N GLY A 108 -9.79 39.78 4.26
CA GLY A 108 -8.46 39.94 3.72
C GLY A 108 -8.41 39.98 2.19
N CYS A 109 -7.28 39.64 1.61
CA CYS A 109 -7.05 39.66 0.18
C CYS A 109 -5.91 38.71 -0.22
N ASN A 110 -6.09 37.95 -1.28
CA ASN A 110 -5.05 37.16 -1.94
C ASN A 110 -4.57 37.90 -3.19
N PHE A 111 -3.34 38.38 -3.21
CA PHE A 111 -2.69 38.97 -4.37
C PHE A 111 -1.93 37.87 -5.16
N TRP A 112 -2.30 37.67 -6.40
CA TRP A 112 -1.69 36.69 -7.29
C TRP A 112 -0.48 37.27 -8.01
N LEU A 113 0.64 36.54 -8.01
CA LEU A 113 1.91 37.04 -8.55
C LEU A 113 2.51 36.00 -9.52
N ARG A 114 3.11 36.51 -10.59
CA ARG A 114 4.01 35.75 -11.43
C ARG A 114 5.44 36.12 -11.10
N MET A 115 6.17 35.16 -10.57
CA MET A 115 7.50 35.44 -10.01
C MET A 115 8.59 35.38 -11.07
N LYS A 116 9.50 36.34 -11.01
CA LYS A 116 10.78 36.36 -11.73
C LYS A 116 11.93 36.08 -10.77
N GLY A 117 12.81 35.14 -11.15
CA GLY A 117 13.95 34.76 -10.32
C GLY A 117 13.56 33.85 -9.15
N THR A 118 14.45 33.75 -8.19
CA THR A 118 14.27 32.93 -6.99
C THR A 118 13.40 33.63 -5.96
N PHE A 119 12.63 32.88 -5.21
CA PHE A 119 11.79 33.37 -4.13
C PHE A 119 11.68 32.30 -3.02
N PRO A 120 11.43 32.72 -1.77
CA PRO A 120 11.37 31.81 -0.64
C PRO A 120 10.14 30.91 -0.67
N LYS A 121 10.18 29.81 0.08
CA LYS A 121 9.03 28.93 0.37
C LYS A 121 7.90 29.72 1.06
N THR A 122 6.81 29.06 1.42
CA THR A 122 5.70 29.63 2.16
C THR A 122 6.08 29.96 3.60
N TYR A 123 5.71 31.14 4.07
CA TYR A 123 5.91 31.62 5.44
C TYR A 123 4.68 32.36 5.98
N ASP A 124 4.40 32.13 7.27
CA ASP A 124 3.44 32.92 8.01
C ASP A 124 3.93 34.38 8.16
N LEU A 125 3.09 35.31 7.88
CA LEU A 125 3.33 36.75 8.14
C LEU A 125 2.79 37.06 9.54
N LYS A 126 3.69 37.38 10.46
CA LYS A 126 3.36 37.70 11.87
C LYS A 126 3.90 39.10 12.23
N ARG A 127 3.22 39.76 13.12
CA ARG A 127 3.73 41.03 13.70
C ARG A 127 4.94 40.73 14.60
N LYS A 128 5.94 41.62 14.58
CA LYS A 128 7.15 41.53 15.42
C LYS A 128 6.87 41.70 16.91
N ASP A 129 5.91 42.56 17.26
CA ASP A 129 5.63 42.98 18.63
C ASP A 129 4.84 41.94 19.44
N ASN A 130 3.95 41.22 18.81
CA ASN A 130 3.00 40.34 19.51
C ASN A 130 2.79 38.96 18.86
N HIS A 131 3.51 38.66 17.77
CA HIS A 131 3.42 37.43 16.98
C HIS A 131 2.01 37.13 16.43
N VAL A 132 1.12 38.12 16.37
CA VAL A 132 -0.21 37.93 15.80
C VAL A 132 -0.07 37.70 14.30
N HIS A 133 -0.76 36.64 13.82
CA HIS A 133 -0.82 36.30 12.41
C HIS A 133 -1.61 37.35 11.63
N VAL A 134 -1.04 37.82 10.54
CA VAL A 134 -1.64 38.83 9.65
C VAL A 134 -1.86 38.33 8.23
N GLY A 135 -1.25 37.20 7.89
CA GLY A 135 -1.36 36.58 6.58
C GLY A 135 -0.26 35.58 6.28
N GLU A 136 -0.06 35.29 5.00
CA GLU A 136 0.96 34.34 4.53
C GLU A 136 1.62 34.83 3.23
N TRP A 137 2.93 34.72 3.14
CA TRP A 137 3.61 34.60 1.86
C TRP A 137 3.53 33.16 1.40
N ARG A 138 2.94 32.88 0.25
CA ARG A 138 2.78 31.55 -0.30
C ARG A 138 3.65 31.38 -1.55
N GLY A 139 4.89 30.96 -1.35
CA GLY A 139 5.85 30.63 -2.41
C GLY A 139 5.88 29.14 -2.76
N SER A 140 5.03 28.32 -2.12
CA SER A 140 4.90 26.89 -2.38
C SER A 140 3.53 26.36 -1.93
N GLY A 141 3.19 25.14 -2.29
CA GLY A 141 1.90 24.55 -1.96
C GLY A 141 0.79 24.97 -2.93
N PHE A 142 -0.36 25.41 -2.44
CA PHE A 142 -1.46 25.86 -3.30
C PHE A 142 -2.27 26.98 -2.64
N THR A 143 -2.98 27.75 -3.48
CA THR A 143 -3.99 28.72 -3.03
C THR A 143 -5.29 28.49 -3.81
N ALA A 144 -6.44 28.54 -3.11
CA ALA A 144 -7.75 28.44 -3.76
C ALA A 144 -8.05 29.74 -4.53
N ILE A 145 -8.61 29.63 -5.73
CA ILE A 145 -8.88 30.77 -6.60
C ILE A 145 -10.36 30.92 -6.97
N SER A 146 -11.08 29.82 -7.13
CA SER A 146 -12.48 29.85 -7.57
C SER A 146 -13.34 28.80 -6.88
N GLY A 147 -14.66 28.94 -7.03
CA GLY A 147 -15.65 28.02 -6.48
C GLY A 147 -16.08 28.37 -5.06
N THR A 148 -16.92 27.52 -4.48
CA THR A 148 -17.50 27.69 -3.14
C THR A 148 -16.89 26.70 -2.17
N ILE A 149 -16.29 27.18 -1.08
CA ILE A 149 -15.68 26.38 -0.04
C ILE A 149 -16.30 26.73 1.32
N GLY A 150 -16.84 25.73 2.01
CA GLY A 150 -17.53 25.94 3.28
C GLY A 150 -18.74 26.88 3.16
N GLY A 151 -19.45 26.85 2.03
CA GLY A 151 -20.60 27.70 1.74
C GLY A 151 -20.26 29.14 1.33
N LYS A 152 -18.97 29.54 1.25
CA LYS A 152 -18.52 30.88 0.90
C LYS A 152 -17.78 30.88 -0.45
N PRO A 153 -18.22 31.69 -1.44
CA PRO A 153 -17.58 31.74 -2.75
C PRO A 153 -16.30 32.57 -2.75
N TYR A 154 -15.30 32.13 -3.52
CA TYR A 154 -14.16 32.98 -3.90
C TYR A 154 -14.60 33.96 -4.98
N LYS A 155 -14.23 35.21 -4.82
CA LYS A 155 -14.57 36.29 -5.76
C LYS A 155 -13.31 37.03 -6.17
N GLN A 156 -13.19 37.36 -7.43
CA GLN A 156 -12.22 38.34 -7.90
C GLN A 156 -12.65 39.74 -7.41
N ILE A 157 -11.72 40.51 -6.86
CA ILE A 157 -11.96 41.86 -6.33
C ILE A 157 -11.14 42.93 -7.06
N SER A 158 -10.19 42.53 -7.91
CA SER A 158 -9.40 43.45 -8.74
C SER A 158 -10.03 43.65 -10.11
N GLU A 159 -9.78 44.80 -10.72
CA GLU A 159 -10.07 45.04 -12.14
C GLU A 159 -9.08 44.31 -13.06
N ALA A 160 -7.88 44.03 -12.54
CA ALA A 160 -6.85 43.30 -13.26
C ALA A 160 -7.21 41.79 -13.36
N ASN A 161 -7.12 41.25 -14.55
CA ASN A 161 -7.44 39.84 -14.88
C ASN A 161 -6.22 38.94 -14.88
N HIS A 162 -5.01 39.45 -14.71
CA HIS A 162 -3.76 38.69 -14.75
C HIS A 162 -2.85 39.07 -13.57
N PRO A 163 -2.06 38.12 -13.04
CA PRO A 163 -0.99 38.41 -12.11
C PRO A 163 0.08 39.31 -12.75
N ILE A 164 0.57 40.30 -12.03
CA ILE A 164 1.76 41.02 -12.46
C ILE A 164 3.01 40.15 -12.37
N GLU A 165 3.97 40.43 -13.25
CA GLU A 165 5.31 39.85 -13.15
C GLU A 165 6.19 40.72 -12.22
N ILE A 166 6.70 40.12 -11.14
CA ILE A 166 7.47 40.83 -10.12
C ILE A 166 8.58 39.93 -9.58
N ARG A 167 9.68 40.50 -9.10
CA ARG A 167 10.71 39.81 -8.33
C ARG A 167 10.36 39.88 -6.84
N PHE A 168 10.79 38.87 -6.07
CA PHE A 168 10.53 38.87 -4.63
C PHE A 168 11.15 40.08 -3.90
N ASP A 169 12.33 40.52 -4.32
CA ASP A 169 13.05 41.66 -3.75
C ASP A 169 12.42 43.02 -4.10
N GLU A 170 11.45 43.07 -5.02
CA GLU A 170 10.67 44.27 -5.32
C GLU A 170 9.47 44.46 -4.37
N ILE A 171 9.13 43.46 -3.55
CA ILE A 171 8.02 43.52 -2.60
C ILE A 171 8.50 44.24 -1.33
N ILE A 172 7.87 45.33 -1.00
CA ILE A 172 8.15 46.13 0.23
C ILE A 172 7.30 45.57 1.37
N TRP A 173 7.97 44.96 2.31
CA TRP A 173 7.32 44.39 3.49
C TRP A 173 7.23 45.45 4.61
N PRO A 174 6.06 45.59 5.29
CA PRO A 174 5.95 46.48 6.44
C PRO A 174 6.98 46.16 7.52
N ASP A 175 7.54 47.21 8.15
CA ASP A 175 8.60 47.07 9.15
C ASP A 175 8.16 46.26 10.40
N TYR A 176 6.87 46.25 10.68
CA TYR A 176 6.30 45.52 11.81
C TYR A 176 6.10 44.03 11.51
N ILE A 177 6.31 43.57 10.27
CA ILE A 177 6.19 42.14 9.90
C ILE A 177 7.55 41.46 10.09
N LEU A 178 7.53 40.30 10.76
CA LEU A 178 8.67 39.35 10.80
C LEU A 178 8.98 38.87 9.39
N ARG A 179 10.27 38.91 9.01
CA ARG A 179 10.78 38.48 7.71
C ARG A 179 11.67 37.25 7.88
N PRO A 180 11.10 36.02 8.00
CA PRO A 180 11.89 34.80 8.23
C PRO A 180 12.94 34.55 7.15
N TRP A 181 12.63 34.94 5.90
CA TRP A 181 13.55 34.84 4.75
C TRP A 181 14.73 35.81 4.78
N ALA A 182 14.69 36.84 5.61
CA ALA A 182 15.77 37.81 5.75
C ALA A 182 16.73 37.50 6.91
N GLY A 183 16.61 36.31 7.48
CA GLY A 183 17.40 35.90 8.64
C GLY A 183 16.88 36.46 9.97
N GLU A 184 15.83 37.28 9.96
CA GLU A 184 15.24 37.82 11.19
C GLU A 184 14.51 36.74 12.04
N GLY A 185 14.30 35.55 11.50
CA GLY A 185 13.74 34.37 12.21
C GLY A 185 14.76 33.31 12.60
N ASN A 186 15.97 33.33 11.99
CA ASN A 186 17.00 32.33 12.27
C ASN A 186 17.88 32.66 13.51
N GLY A 187 17.60 33.79 14.20
CA GLY A 187 18.29 34.17 15.42
C GLY A 187 17.80 33.48 16.69
N VAL A 188 16.75 32.64 16.57
CA VAL A 188 16.06 32.03 17.74
C VAL A 188 16.85 30.91 18.42
N PHE A 189 17.91 30.40 17.79
CA PHE A 189 18.69 29.28 18.33
C PHE A 189 19.94 29.72 19.11
N LEU A 190 20.18 31.00 19.18
CA LEU A 190 21.27 31.58 19.97
C LEU A 190 20.67 32.66 20.89
N ASP A 191 21.05 32.66 22.16
CA ASP A 191 20.69 33.74 23.05
C ASP A 191 21.37 35.07 22.65
N GLU A 192 21.03 36.20 23.29
CA GLU A 192 21.61 37.51 23.01
C GLU A 192 23.16 37.51 23.14
N ALA A 193 23.75 36.54 23.83
CA ALA A 193 25.19 36.32 23.95
C ALA A 193 25.75 35.39 22.89
N GLY A 194 24.91 34.89 21.95
CA GLY A 194 25.32 33.95 20.91
C GLY A 194 25.52 32.51 21.38
N LYS A 195 24.97 32.18 22.56
CA LYS A 195 25.02 30.82 23.08
C LYS A 195 23.87 29.99 22.54
N LEU A 196 24.14 28.74 22.17
CA LEU A 196 23.16 27.78 21.68
C LEU A 196 22.02 27.61 22.69
N LEU A 197 20.78 27.98 22.29
CA LEU A 197 19.67 28.13 23.22
C LEU A 197 19.23 26.82 23.84
N ASP A 198 18.71 25.90 23.04
CA ASP A 198 18.22 24.64 23.59
C ASP A 198 18.26 23.49 22.60
N GLU A 199 18.03 22.30 23.11
CA GLU A 199 18.01 21.07 22.34
C GLU A 199 16.77 20.96 21.46
N VAL A 200 15.64 21.57 21.85
CA VAL A 200 14.38 21.55 21.09
C VAL A 200 14.51 22.39 19.84
N GLY A 201 15.09 23.59 19.97
CA GLY A 201 15.34 24.48 18.81
C GLY A 201 16.29 23.85 17.79
N LEU A 202 17.35 23.20 18.24
CA LEU A 202 18.25 22.45 17.33
C LEU A 202 17.54 21.28 16.64
N ALA A 203 16.68 20.56 17.35
CA ALA A 203 15.90 19.47 16.78
C ALA A 203 14.89 19.98 15.73
N GLN A 204 14.25 21.13 15.99
CA GLN A 204 13.37 21.77 15.00
C GLN A 204 14.12 22.18 13.74
N LEU A 205 15.26 22.85 13.90
CA LEU A 205 16.09 23.29 12.78
C LEU A 205 16.62 22.09 11.97
N PHE A 206 17.03 21.01 12.62
CA PHE A 206 17.39 19.77 11.96
C PHE A 206 16.23 19.20 11.15
N ALA A 207 15.02 19.18 11.72
CA ALA A 207 13.83 18.65 11.05
C ALA A 207 13.34 19.51 9.87
N GLU A 208 13.62 20.81 9.88
CA GLU A 208 13.35 21.73 8.76
C GLU A 208 14.27 21.45 7.57
N ASP A 209 15.55 21.18 7.84
CA ASP A 209 16.56 20.87 6.81
C ASP A 209 16.48 19.41 6.34
N HIS A 210 16.07 18.51 7.21
CA HIS A 210 15.98 17.08 6.97
C HIS A 210 14.57 16.57 7.27
N PRO A 211 13.73 16.30 6.25
CA PRO A 211 12.43 15.66 6.50
C PRO A 211 12.62 14.36 7.26
N VAL A 212 12.20 14.36 8.53
CA VAL A 212 12.36 13.24 9.45
C VAL A 212 11.08 12.99 10.24
N ILE A 213 10.78 11.76 10.53
CA ILE A 213 9.72 11.33 11.44
C ILE A 213 10.31 10.32 12.44
N TYR A 214 9.77 10.31 13.64
CA TYR A 214 9.98 9.24 14.60
C TYR A 214 8.70 8.41 14.76
N GLU A 215 8.78 7.09 14.56
CA GLU A 215 7.66 6.19 14.80
C GLU A 215 7.84 5.50 16.16
N PRO A 216 7.06 5.92 17.18
CA PRO A 216 7.29 5.51 18.55
C PRO A 216 7.15 4.02 18.81
N LEU A 217 6.23 3.34 18.10
CA LEU A 217 5.98 1.90 18.27
C LEU A 217 7.09 1.04 17.64
N GLU A 218 7.75 1.55 16.59
CA GLU A 218 8.92 0.90 15.99
C GLU A 218 10.23 1.31 16.69
N GLY A 219 10.19 2.40 17.47
CA GLY A 219 11.36 2.95 18.16
C GLY A 219 12.45 3.41 17.18
N ARG A 220 12.05 3.95 16.02
CA ARG A 220 12.97 4.31 14.94
C ARG A 220 12.63 5.64 14.31
N HIS A 221 13.67 6.32 13.87
CA HIS A 221 13.54 7.44 12.95
C HIS A 221 13.39 6.95 11.52
N PHE A 222 12.73 7.77 10.71
CA PHE A 222 12.66 7.61 9.26
C PHE A 222 13.03 8.94 8.63
N ARG A 223 13.94 8.91 7.66
CA ARG A 223 14.35 10.08 6.89
C ARG A 223 13.85 9.93 5.46
N TYR A 224 13.30 11.01 4.92
CA TYR A 224 12.91 11.03 3.53
C TYR A 224 14.15 11.13 2.64
N ASN A 225 14.16 10.33 1.60
CA ASN A 225 15.18 10.33 0.55
C ASN A 225 14.55 10.89 -0.72
N ASP A 226 14.96 12.09 -1.13
CA ASP A 226 14.42 12.78 -2.31
C ASP A 226 14.72 12.04 -3.62
N ASP A 227 15.84 11.33 -3.71
CA ASP A 227 16.24 10.57 -4.92
C ASP A 227 15.34 9.36 -5.15
N THR A 228 14.92 8.71 -4.07
CA THR A 228 14.10 7.49 -4.14
C THR A 228 12.63 7.72 -3.80
N GLY A 229 12.27 8.87 -3.24
CA GLY A 229 10.93 9.18 -2.76
C GLY A 229 10.50 8.37 -1.53
N ALA A 230 11.42 7.66 -0.88
CA ALA A 230 11.12 6.75 0.19
C ALA A 230 11.46 7.31 1.58
N TRP A 231 10.63 6.94 2.57
CA TRP A 231 10.99 7.08 3.98
C TRP A 231 11.86 5.91 4.41
N GLU A 232 13.14 6.14 4.61
CA GLU A 232 14.12 5.13 4.96
C GLU A 232 14.32 5.07 6.47
N ALA A 233 14.27 3.84 7.02
CA ALA A 233 14.49 3.62 8.45
C ALA A 233 15.92 3.96 8.84
N ARG A 234 16.07 4.71 9.94
CA ARG A 234 17.33 5.05 10.59
C ARG A 234 17.32 4.54 12.03
N THR A 235 18.41 3.98 12.46
CA THR A 235 18.61 3.73 13.90
C THR A 235 18.85 5.06 14.62
N ASN A 236 18.59 5.10 15.94
CA ASN A 236 18.88 6.30 16.74
C ASN A 236 20.36 6.70 16.62
N ARG A 237 21.26 5.71 16.50
CA ARG A 237 22.69 5.98 16.35
C ARG A 237 23.04 6.63 15.00
N GLU A 238 22.41 6.22 13.91
CA GLU A 238 22.57 6.87 12.60
C GLU A 238 22.01 8.29 12.63
N THR A 239 20.86 8.51 13.29
CA THR A 239 20.29 9.85 13.47
C THR A 239 21.21 10.75 14.30
N VAL A 240 21.87 10.24 15.34
CA VAL A 240 22.90 10.94 16.11
C VAL A 240 24.05 11.38 15.20
N VAL A 241 24.52 10.51 14.30
CA VAL A 241 25.57 10.87 13.31
C VAL A 241 25.10 11.98 12.37
N ASP A 242 23.87 11.89 11.89
CA ASP A 242 23.28 12.92 11.01
C ASP A 242 23.16 14.28 11.75
N ILE A 243 22.74 14.30 13.03
CA ILE A 243 22.69 15.50 13.86
C ILE A 243 24.10 16.11 14.06
N ILE A 244 25.13 15.28 14.30
CA ILE A 244 26.52 15.75 14.40
C ILE A 244 26.98 16.41 13.10
N ALA A 245 26.70 15.80 11.95
CA ALA A 245 27.05 16.35 10.66
C ALA A 245 26.32 17.69 10.43
N PHE A 246 25.03 17.76 10.73
CA PHE A 246 24.23 18.97 10.64
C PHE A 246 24.78 20.09 11.52
N MET A 247 25.08 19.84 12.80
CA MET A 247 25.64 20.84 13.72
C MET A 247 26.99 21.37 13.25
N ARG A 248 27.84 20.52 12.66
CA ARG A 248 29.10 20.94 12.06
C ARG A 248 28.91 21.81 10.83
N GLN A 249 27.98 21.44 9.97
CA GLN A 249 27.64 22.25 8.79
C GLN A 249 27.06 23.60 9.22
N LEU A 250 26.14 23.60 10.18
CA LEU A 250 25.57 24.83 10.75
C LEU A 250 26.65 25.79 11.29
N ALA A 251 27.71 25.23 11.93
CA ALA A 251 28.82 26.04 12.40
C ALA A 251 29.62 26.70 11.27
N VAL A 252 29.74 26.02 10.12
CA VAL A 252 30.39 26.57 8.93
C VAL A 252 29.52 27.65 8.28
N ASP A 253 28.24 27.34 8.07
CA ASP A 253 27.29 28.23 7.38
C ASP A 253 27.02 29.52 8.16
N THR A 254 27.11 29.45 9.49
CA THR A 254 26.92 30.61 10.39
C THR A 254 28.25 31.26 10.79
N GLU A 255 29.40 30.76 10.34
CA GLU A 255 30.75 31.19 10.75
C GLU A 255 30.99 31.17 12.27
N ARG A 256 30.29 30.23 12.99
CA ARG A 256 30.31 30.12 14.45
C ARG A 256 30.96 28.83 14.92
N GLY A 257 32.26 28.90 15.16
CA GLY A 257 33.04 27.75 15.65
C GLY A 257 32.61 27.22 17.04
N GLU A 258 31.94 28.03 17.88
CA GLU A 258 31.41 27.62 19.18
C GLU A 258 30.34 26.53 19.10
N ILE A 259 29.62 26.42 17.97
CA ILE A 259 28.65 25.34 17.73
C ILE A 259 29.37 24.00 17.70
N VAL A 260 30.57 23.94 17.11
CA VAL A 260 31.38 22.70 17.12
C VAL A 260 31.77 22.31 18.55
N ASN A 261 32.12 23.27 19.39
CA ASN A 261 32.46 23.02 20.79
C ASN A 261 31.24 22.55 21.62
N ALA A 262 30.03 22.98 21.23
CA ALA A 262 28.78 22.52 21.85
C ALA A 262 28.35 21.12 21.36
N CYS A 263 28.94 20.57 20.31
CA CYS A 263 28.62 19.26 19.73
C CYS A 263 29.20 18.12 20.58
N THR A 264 28.78 18.03 21.84
CA THR A 264 29.12 16.93 22.74
C THR A 264 28.08 15.80 22.62
N MET A 265 28.47 14.56 22.86
CA MET A 265 27.53 13.43 22.81
C MET A 265 26.31 13.66 23.71
N ALA A 266 26.52 14.16 24.93
CA ALA A 266 25.41 14.46 25.85
C ALA A 266 24.43 15.51 25.31
N LYS A 267 24.90 16.50 24.54
CA LYS A 267 24.05 17.51 23.89
C LYS A 267 23.31 16.90 22.70
N VAL A 268 24.03 16.14 21.86
CA VAL A 268 23.47 15.49 20.67
C VAL A 268 22.40 14.45 21.05
N ASP A 269 22.64 13.65 22.09
CA ASP A 269 21.64 12.68 22.60
C ASP A 269 20.36 13.39 23.08
N LYS A 270 20.48 14.56 23.70
CA LYS A 270 19.30 15.36 24.09
C LYS A 270 18.57 15.98 22.88
N VAL A 271 19.32 16.42 21.86
CA VAL A 271 18.71 16.89 20.59
C VAL A 271 17.96 15.74 19.92
N GLU A 272 18.52 14.53 19.91
CA GLU A 272 17.87 13.34 19.36
C GLU A 272 16.59 13.00 20.16
N GLN A 273 16.62 13.06 21.50
CA GLN A 273 15.44 12.86 22.35
C GLN A 273 14.36 13.95 22.11
N ALA A 274 14.76 15.20 21.93
CA ALA A 274 13.85 16.28 21.55
C ALA A 274 13.23 16.02 20.18
N LEU A 275 14.03 15.55 19.22
CA LEU A 275 13.57 15.19 17.88
C LEU A 275 12.52 14.05 17.93
N GLN A 276 12.73 13.03 18.75
CA GLN A 276 11.71 11.98 18.98
C GLN A 276 10.38 12.57 19.47
N ALA A 277 10.45 13.53 20.39
CA ALA A 277 9.26 14.13 20.99
C ALA A 277 8.49 15.01 19.98
N ILE A 278 9.18 15.86 19.20
CA ILE A 278 8.54 16.81 18.28
C ILE A 278 8.12 16.17 16.96
N MET A 279 8.87 15.19 16.48
CA MET A 279 8.63 14.49 15.21
C MET A 279 7.93 13.14 15.37
N GLY A 280 7.47 12.83 16.59
CA GLY A 280 6.71 11.61 16.89
C GLY A 280 5.41 11.54 16.08
N ARG A 281 5.24 10.49 15.29
CA ARG A 281 4.03 10.22 14.48
C ARG A 281 3.68 8.74 14.60
N ARG A 282 2.72 8.46 15.48
CA ARG A 282 2.27 7.09 15.75
C ARG A 282 1.50 6.53 14.55
N GLU A 283 1.87 5.34 14.10
CA GLU A 283 1.18 4.57 13.03
C GLU A 283 1.05 5.33 11.69
N ILE A 284 1.90 6.32 11.43
CA ILE A 284 1.79 7.17 10.23
C ILE A 284 1.82 6.37 8.94
N PHE A 285 2.70 5.36 8.84
CA PHE A 285 2.83 4.53 7.64
C PHE A 285 1.62 3.62 7.41
N GLU A 286 1.01 3.08 8.48
CA GLU A 286 -0.19 2.25 8.39
C GLU A 286 -1.42 3.10 8.02
N THR A 287 -1.50 4.32 8.56
CA THR A 287 -2.54 5.29 8.21
C THR A 287 -2.43 5.71 6.75
N ALA A 288 -1.23 6.13 6.33
CA ALA A 288 -0.98 6.53 4.95
C ALA A 288 -1.26 5.39 3.95
N ARG A 289 -0.89 4.15 4.29
CA ARG A 289 -1.17 2.98 3.46
C ARG A 289 -2.67 2.71 3.28
N LYS A 290 -3.49 3.06 4.27
CA LYS A 290 -4.96 2.98 4.14
C LYS A 290 -5.51 4.11 3.28
N GLU A 291 -5.05 5.33 3.50
CA GLU A 291 -5.49 6.54 2.79
C GLU A 291 -5.04 6.53 1.32
N ASN A 292 -3.82 6.08 1.06
CA ASN A 292 -3.17 6.00 -0.26
C ASN A 292 -3.32 4.59 -0.88
N GLY A 293 -4.45 3.94 -0.68
CA GLY A 293 -4.63 2.51 -0.95
C GLY A 293 -4.49 2.07 -2.41
N ASN A 294 -4.36 3.00 -3.35
CA ASN A 294 -4.18 2.77 -4.79
C ASN A 294 -2.85 3.33 -5.34
N LEU A 295 -1.94 3.76 -4.47
CA LEU A 295 -0.62 4.22 -4.88
C LEU A 295 0.40 3.08 -4.89
N ILE A 296 1.19 3.03 -5.96
CA ILE A 296 2.35 2.15 -6.12
C ILE A 296 3.61 3.01 -6.22
N HIS A 297 4.63 2.68 -5.46
CA HIS A 297 5.90 3.36 -5.46
C HIS A 297 6.89 2.64 -6.38
N ALA A 298 6.99 3.06 -7.65
CA ALA A 298 7.97 2.59 -8.61
C ALA A 298 9.34 3.23 -8.34
N ALA A 299 10.41 2.71 -8.96
CA ALA A 299 11.78 3.21 -8.74
C ALA A 299 11.98 4.67 -9.17
N ASN A 300 11.18 5.15 -10.14
CA ASN A 300 11.31 6.50 -10.72
C ASN A 300 10.10 7.41 -10.52
N CYS A 301 9.02 6.94 -9.92
CA CYS A 301 7.81 7.74 -9.73
C CYS A 301 6.81 7.06 -8.78
N MET A 302 5.76 7.79 -8.40
CA MET A 302 4.55 7.20 -7.84
C MET A 302 3.54 6.94 -8.95
N LEU A 303 2.77 5.86 -8.82
CA LEU A 303 1.70 5.50 -9.75
C LEU A 303 0.38 5.44 -8.99
N GLU A 304 -0.57 6.28 -9.36
CA GLU A 304 -1.95 6.13 -8.89
C GLU A 304 -2.69 5.25 -9.89
N VAL A 305 -3.16 4.09 -9.42
CA VAL A 305 -3.86 3.11 -10.24
C VAL A 305 -5.36 3.18 -9.95
N SER A 306 -6.16 3.27 -11.00
CA SER A 306 -7.62 3.27 -10.90
C SER A 306 -8.22 2.42 -12.02
N PRO A 307 -9.53 2.08 -11.97
CA PRO A 307 -10.21 1.42 -13.09
C PRO A 307 -10.11 2.19 -14.41
N GLU A 308 -10.04 3.53 -14.35
CA GLU A 308 -10.02 4.41 -15.50
C GLU A 308 -8.62 4.58 -16.13
N GLY A 309 -7.57 4.29 -15.36
CA GLY A 309 -6.20 4.44 -15.86
C GLY A 309 -5.13 4.47 -14.78
N ILE A 310 -3.90 4.69 -15.24
CA ILE A 310 -2.71 4.84 -14.41
C ILE A 310 -2.22 6.28 -14.56
N MET A 311 -2.06 6.97 -13.44
CA MET A 311 -1.51 8.32 -13.42
C MET A 311 -0.13 8.30 -12.77
N GLN A 312 0.86 8.74 -13.51
CA GLN A 312 2.21 8.93 -12.99
C GLN A 312 2.28 10.22 -12.18
N LEU A 313 2.77 10.12 -10.96
CA LEU A 313 2.96 11.21 -10.02
C LEU A 313 4.44 11.23 -9.61
N PRO A 314 5.02 12.40 -9.34
CA PRO A 314 6.36 12.44 -8.79
C PRO A 314 6.37 12.06 -7.31
N PHE A 315 7.57 11.89 -6.76
CA PHE A 315 7.74 11.62 -5.33
C PHE A 315 7.30 12.79 -4.46
N ASP A 316 6.67 12.49 -3.33
CA ASP A 316 6.28 13.49 -2.32
C ASP A 316 6.34 12.87 -0.92
N PRO A 317 6.98 13.53 0.06
CA PRO A 317 7.08 13.01 1.41
C PRO A 317 5.72 12.79 2.09
N THR A 318 4.67 13.46 1.65
CA THR A 318 3.31 13.32 2.20
C THR A 318 2.64 12.00 1.86
N TYR A 319 3.19 11.22 0.94
CA TYR A 319 2.73 9.85 0.69
C TYR A 319 3.14 8.87 1.78
N TYR A 320 4.12 9.23 2.60
CA TYR A 320 4.68 8.36 3.64
C TYR A 320 4.99 6.94 3.15
N SER A 321 5.54 6.83 1.94
CA SER A 321 5.90 5.55 1.35
C SER A 321 7.25 5.06 1.87
N ARG A 322 7.31 3.79 2.27
CA ARG A 322 8.55 3.13 2.71
C ARG A 322 8.84 1.83 1.96
N ASN A 323 8.04 1.54 0.95
CA ASN A 323 8.08 0.28 0.20
C ASN A 323 8.30 0.51 -1.30
N PRO A 324 9.37 1.22 -1.73
CA PRO A 324 9.65 1.37 -3.14
C PRO A 324 9.94 0.02 -3.79
N LEU A 325 9.41 -0.14 -5.00
CA LEU A 325 9.75 -1.24 -5.89
C LEU A 325 11.09 -0.93 -6.57
N PRO A 326 11.92 -1.93 -6.86
CA PRO A 326 13.14 -1.73 -7.64
C PRO A 326 12.90 -1.58 -9.15
N LEU A 327 11.64 -1.56 -9.60
CA LEU A 327 11.23 -1.47 -10.99
C LEU A 327 10.87 -0.05 -11.38
N ALA A 328 11.42 0.44 -12.49
CA ALA A 328 11.05 1.72 -13.08
C ALA A 328 9.80 1.56 -13.94
N PHE A 329 8.96 2.58 -13.93
CA PHE A 329 7.81 2.65 -14.84
C PHE A 329 8.22 3.29 -16.17
N GLU A 330 7.95 2.59 -17.27
CA GLU A 330 8.07 3.08 -18.64
C GLU A 330 6.80 2.77 -19.39
N GLU A 331 6.12 3.81 -19.86
CA GLU A 331 4.84 3.66 -20.58
C GLU A 331 5.02 2.82 -21.85
N GLY A 332 4.21 1.78 -22.00
CA GLY A 332 4.25 0.89 -23.16
C GLY A 332 5.34 -0.19 -23.15
N ALA A 333 6.17 -0.25 -22.10
CA ALA A 333 7.13 -1.37 -21.96
C ALA A 333 6.39 -2.70 -21.84
N THR A 334 6.91 -3.75 -22.47
CA THR A 334 6.34 -5.10 -22.52
C THR A 334 7.33 -6.14 -22.01
N CYS A 335 6.83 -7.33 -21.63
CA CYS A 335 7.67 -8.42 -21.13
C CYS A 335 7.39 -9.76 -21.86
N PRO A 336 7.60 -9.84 -23.17
CA PRO A 336 7.27 -11.02 -23.96
C PRO A 336 8.07 -12.26 -23.54
N ARG A 337 9.32 -12.11 -23.13
CA ARG A 337 10.15 -13.21 -22.66
C ARG A 337 9.61 -13.79 -21.36
N THR A 338 9.28 -12.92 -20.40
CA THR A 338 8.69 -13.31 -19.11
C THR A 338 7.37 -14.07 -19.33
N VAL A 339 6.51 -13.59 -20.22
CA VAL A 339 5.21 -14.23 -20.48
C VAL A 339 5.37 -15.53 -21.28
N ASN A 340 6.08 -15.48 -22.41
CA ASN A 340 6.09 -16.61 -23.37
C ASN A 340 7.12 -17.69 -23.03
N GLU A 341 8.26 -17.34 -22.41
CA GLU A 341 9.32 -18.29 -22.10
C GLU A 341 9.29 -18.77 -20.64
N PHE A 342 8.58 -18.05 -19.75
CA PHE A 342 8.51 -18.43 -18.35
C PHE A 342 7.08 -18.68 -17.85
N LEU A 343 6.19 -17.68 -17.81
CA LEU A 343 4.88 -17.83 -17.16
C LEU A 343 3.95 -18.81 -17.91
N LEU A 344 3.88 -18.70 -19.24
CA LEU A 344 3.03 -19.59 -20.03
C LEU A 344 3.52 -21.03 -20.02
N PRO A 345 4.82 -21.34 -20.20
CA PRO A 345 5.32 -22.69 -19.98
C PRO A 345 5.15 -23.21 -18.56
N LEU A 346 5.26 -22.33 -17.54
CA LEU A 346 5.13 -22.71 -16.13
C LEU A 346 3.70 -23.16 -15.79
N PHE A 347 2.70 -22.40 -16.23
CA PHE A 347 1.29 -22.62 -15.88
C PHE A 347 0.46 -23.30 -16.98
N GLY A 348 1.00 -23.46 -18.18
CA GLY A 348 0.40 -24.21 -19.27
C GLY A 348 -0.80 -23.56 -19.97
N ASP A 349 -1.46 -22.59 -19.36
CA ASP A 349 -2.69 -21.94 -19.85
C ASP A 349 -2.68 -20.43 -19.62
N MET A 350 -3.11 -19.66 -20.64
CA MET A 350 -3.18 -18.20 -20.57
C MET A 350 -4.22 -17.69 -19.58
N GLY A 351 -5.29 -18.43 -19.32
CA GLY A 351 -6.27 -18.06 -18.30
C GLY A 351 -5.66 -18.12 -16.90
N VAL A 352 -4.82 -19.14 -16.62
CA VAL A 352 -4.06 -19.24 -15.37
C VAL A 352 -3.04 -18.11 -15.29
N VAL A 353 -2.31 -17.81 -16.38
CA VAL A 353 -1.39 -16.67 -16.45
C VAL A 353 -2.11 -15.35 -16.17
N ASN A 354 -3.32 -15.14 -16.71
CA ASN A 354 -4.12 -13.94 -16.46
C ASN A 354 -4.57 -13.83 -14.98
N ALA A 355 -4.94 -14.93 -14.34
CA ALA A 355 -5.26 -14.94 -12.92
C ALA A 355 -4.03 -14.61 -12.05
N VAL A 356 -2.87 -15.16 -12.41
CA VAL A 356 -1.58 -14.86 -11.78
C VAL A 356 -1.16 -13.42 -12.03
N GLN A 357 -1.42 -12.86 -13.22
CA GLN A 357 -1.19 -11.44 -13.56
C GLN A 357 -1.95 -10.51 -12.61
N GLU A 358 -3.21 -10.80 -12.31
CA GLU A 358 -4.01 -10.03 -11.35
C GLU A 358 -3.45 -10.14 -9.93
N TYR A 359 -2.98 -11.34 -9.55
CA TYR A 359 -2.30 -11.53 -8.27
C TYR A 359 -0.99 -10.74 -8.19
N ILE A 360 -0.18 -10.75 -9.24
CA ILE A 360 1.03 -9.92 -9.38
C ILE A 360 0.68 -8.44 -9.19
N GLY A 361 -0.39 -7.97 -9.80
CA GLY A 361 -0.88 -6.61 -9.62
C GLY A 361 -1.19 -6.25 -8.16
N MET A 362 -1.84 -7.16 -7.41
CA MET A 362 -2.03 -6.97 -5.96
C MET A 362 -0.73 -6.93 -5.17
N VAL A 363 0.26 -7.75 -5.56
CA VAL A 363 1.58 -7.79 -4.92
C VAL A 363 2.30 -6.47 -5.15
N LEU A 364 2.26 -5.90 -6.37
CA LEU A 364 2.80 -4.57 -6.70
C LEU A 364 2.12 -3.45 -5.91
N LEU A 365 0.80 -3.51 -5.75
CA LEU A 365 0.03 -2.57 -4.91
C LEU A 365 0.47 -2.63 -3.44
N GLY A 366 1.11 -3.71 -3.04
CA GLY A 366 1.53 -3.95 -1.66
C GLY A 366 0.37 -4.18 -0.68
N ARG A 367 -0.86 -4.36 -1.16
CA ARG A 367 -2.07 -4.53 -0.37
C ARG A 367 -2.97 -5.61 -0.96
N ASN A 368 -3.39 -6.56 -0.15
CA ASN A 368 -4.36 -7.58 -0.55
C ASN A 368 -5.78 -7.00 -0.53
N ILE A 369 -6.35 -6.76 -1.71
CA ILE A 369 -7.68 -6.16 -1.87
C ILE A 369 -8.80 -7.18 -2.03
N THR A 370 -8.47 -8.47 -2.24
CA THR A 370 -9.45 -9.57 -2.44
C THR A 370 -9.52 -10.54 -1.25
N GLY A 371 -8.52 -10.52 -0.38
CA GLY A 371 -8.37 -11.49 0.72
C GLY A 371 -7.91 -12.87 0.25
N GLN A 372 -7.43 -13.01 -0.99
CA GLN A 372 -7.00 -14.28 -1.56
C GLN A 372 -5.52 -14.59 -1.31
N ILE A 373 -5.20 -15.87 -1.31
CA ILE A 373 -3.87 -16.46 -1.07
C ILE A 373 -3.50 -17.27 -2.31
N LEU A 374 -2.31 -17.06 -2.85
CA LEU A 374 -1.80 -17.85 -3.97
C LEU A 374 -1.02 -19.07 -3.45
N VAL A 375 -1.47 -20.24 -3.84
CA VAL A 375 -0.78 -21.51 -3.65
C VAL A 375 -0.28 -21.98 -5.00
N VAL A 376 1.03 -22.16 -5.13
CA VAL A 376 1.67 -22.73 -6.32
C VAL A 376 2.18 -24.11 -5.96
N ASP A 377 1.49 -25.14 -6.40
CA ASP A 377 1.85 -26.54 -6.15
C ASP A 377 2.27 -27.26 -7.43
N GLY A 378 2.88 -28.43 -7.27
CA GLY A 378 3.29 -29.26 -8.40
C GLY A 378 4.64 -29.93 -8.20
N THR A 379 5.15 -30.57 -9.25
CA THR A 379 6.38 -31.39 -9.20
C THR A 379 7.61 -30.58 -8.76
N ALA A 380 8.58 -31.29 -8.14
CA ALA A 380 9.90 -30.73 -7.86
C ALA A 380 10.57 -30.28 -9.17
N ASP A 381 11.43 -29.26 -9.10
CA ASP A 381 12.17 -28.68 -10.23
C ASP A 381 11.29 -28.09 -11.36
N GLY A 382 10.01 -27.83 -11.06
CA GLY A 382 9.04 -27.25 -12.01
C GLY A 382 9.08 -25.73 -12.16
N GLY A 383 10.04 -25.01 -11.53
CA GLY A 383 10.16 -23.53 -11.64
C GLY A 383 9.39 -22.73 -10.57
N LYS A 384 8.75 -23.38 -9.59
CA LYS A 384 7.99 -22.72 -8.51
C LYS A 384 8.85 -21.75 -7.68
N SER A 385 10.05 -22.18 -7.31
CA SER A 385 10.99 -21.35 -6.54
C SER A 385 11.49 -20.16 -7.35
N THR A 386 11.75 -20.33 -8.65
CA THR A 386 12.09 -19.25 -9.59
C THR A 386 10.96 -18.22 -9.66
N PHE A 387 9.71 -18.67 -9.77
CA PHE A 387 8.55 -17.76 -9.77
C PHE A 387 8.42 -17.00 -8.43
N CYS A 388 8.60 -17.68 -7.30
CA CYS A 388 8.58 -17.03 -6.00
C CYS A 388 9.72 -15.99 -5.86
N ASN A 389 10.92 -16.31 -6.32
CA ASN A 389 12.06 -15.42 -6.31
C ASN A 389 11.84 -14.21 -7.23
N LEU A 390 11.28 -14.42 -8.42
CA LEU A 390 10.90 -13.33 -9.32
C LEU A 390 9.97 -12.34 -8.61
N LEU A 391 8.89 -12.82 -7.97
CA LEU A 391 7.97 -11.96 -7.22
C LEU A 391 8.66 -11.21 -6.07
N LYS A 392 9.50 -11.89 -5.30
CA LYS A 392 10.25 -11.26 -4.19
C LYS A 392 11.21 -10.17 -4.69
N LYS A 393 11.94 -10.44 -5.77
CA LYS A 393 12.90 -9.48 -6.36
C LYS A 393 12.16 -8.31 -7.01
N MET A 394 11.04 -8.56 -7.67
CA MET A 394 10.20 -7.57 -8.31
C MET A 394 9.68 -6.49 -7.33
N ILE A 395 9.34 -6.88 -6.11
CA ILE A 395 8.90 -5.92 -5.08
C ILE A 395 10.03 -5.46 -4.15
N GLY A 396 11.21 -6.07 -4.25
CA GLY A 396 12.35 -5.86 -3.36
C GLY A 396 12.29 -6.72 -2.09
N LEU A 397 13.38 -7.41 -1.80
CA LEU A 397 13.49 -8.38 -0.68
C LEU A 397 13.13 -7.76 0.68
N ARG A 398 13.40 -6.46 0.87
CA ARG A 398 13.04 -5.73 2.09
C ARG A 398 11.53 -5.66 2.34
N ASN A 399 10.71 -5.77 1.30
CA ASN A 399 9.26 -5.74 1.37
C ASN A 399 8.64 -7.13 1.60
N CYS A 400 9.46 -8.19 1.64
CA CYS A 400 9.06 -9.57 1.85
C CYS A 400 9.21 -10.00 3.30
N GLY A 401 8.25 -10.77 3.80
CA GLY A 401 8.32 -11.51 5.06
C GLY A 401 8.22 -13.01 4.79
N GLU A 402 8.78 -13.82 5.69
CA GLU A 402 8.69 -15.27 5.59
C GLU A 402 7.48 -15.80 6.37
N LEU A 403 6.75 -16.72 5.74
CA LEU A 403 5.78 -17.58 6.40
C LEU A 403 6.50 -18.82 6.91
N THR A 404 6.67 -18.92 8.21
CA THR A 404 7.30 -20.07 8.84
C THR A 404 6.34 -20.73 9.82
N SER A 405 6.60 -22.00 10.16
CA SER A 405 5.88 -22.72 11.22
C SER A 405 5.97 -22.07 12.61
N PHE A 406 6.83 -21.07 12.75
CA PHE A 406 7.03 -20.31 14.00
C PHE A 406 6.11 -19.08 14.16
N MET A 407 5.16 -18.85 13.26
CA MET A 407 4.21 -17.72 13.31
C MET A 407 3.41 -17.61 14.62
N ALA A 408 3.31 -18.70 15.37
CA ALA A 408 2.64 -18.72 16.69
C ALA A 408 3.52 -18.24 17.84
N LYS A 409 4.81 -17.90 17.59
CA LYS A 409 5.70 -17.41 18.65
C LYS A 409 5.43 -15.94 18.98
N GLN A 410 5.58 -15.59 20.25
CA GLN A 410 5.59 -14.21 20.70
C GLN A 410 6.62 -13.40 19.88
N PHE A 411 6.27 -12.18 19.52
CA PHE A 411 7.05 -11.28 18.65
C PHE A 411 7.22 -11.69 17.18
N ALA A 412 6.62 -12.78 16.70
CA ALA A 412 6.74 -13.17 15.30
C ALA A 412 6.22 -12.08 14.33
N LEU A 413 5.12 -11.42 14.70
CA LEU A 413 4.49 -10.38 13.89
C LEU A 413 5.32 -9.09 13.78
N SER A 414 6.22 -8.81 14.73
CA SER A 414 7.11 -7.64 14.65
C SER A 414 8.04 -7.68 13.43
N GLY A 415 8.41 -8.88 12.97
CA GLY A 415 9.20 -9.07 11.75
C GLY A 415 8.45 -8.76 10.45
N TRP A 416 7.10 -8.61 10.51
CA TRP A 416 6.27 -8.30 9.35
C TRP A 416 5.92 -6.81 9.24
N VAL A 417 6.35 -6.00 10.17
CA VAL A 417 6.17 -4.54 10.10
C VAL A 417 6.80 -4.01 8.82
N GLY A 418 6.00 -3.27 8.04
CA GLY A 418 6.44 -2.73 6.76
C GLY A 418 6.57 -3.75 5.63
N LYS A 419 6.21 -5.02 5.82
CA LYS A 419 6.16 -6.01 4.74
C LYS A 419 4.84 -5.90 3.97
N THR A 420 4.89 -6.32 2.70
CA THR A 420 3.74 -6.30 1.78
C THR A 420 3.39 -7.67 1.23
N LEU A 421 4.38 -8.57 1.15
CA LEU A 421 4.25 -9.96 0.74
C LEU A 421 4.79 -10.88 1.84
N LEU A 422 4.02 -11.90 2.18
CA LEU A 422 4.45 -13.01 3.04
C LEU A 422 4.58 -14.27 2.17
N ALA A 423 5.77 -14.85 2.12
CA ALA A 423 6.06 -16.00 1.27
C ALA A 423 6.44 -17.23 2.10
N GLY A 424 5.76 -18.35 1.85
CA GLY A 424 6.12 -19.68 2.33
C GLY A 424 6.70 -20.50 1.18
N VAL A 425 8.01 -20.79 1.23
CA VAL A 425 8.72 -21.49 0.15
C VAL A 425 8.91 -22.94 0.54
N ASP A 426 8.59 -23.86 -0.39
CA ASP A 426 8.73 -25.30 -0.22
C ASP A 426 8.14 -25.83 1.10
N VAL A 427 6.93 -25.35 1.42
CA VAL A 427 6.28 -25.78 2.65
C VAL A 427 5.78 -27.23 2.56
N PRO A 428 5.73 -27.96 3.69
CA PRO A 428 5.19 -29.32 3.73
C PRO A 428 3.68 -29.34 3.43
N SER A 429 3.15 -30.48 3.01
CA SER A 429 1.74 -30.66 2.61
C SER A 429 0.72 -30.36 3.73
N ASP A 430 1.14 -30.42 4.99
CA ASP A 430 0.33 -30.15 6.18
C ASP A 430 0.53 -28.73 6.73
N PHE A 431 1.20 -27.86 6.00
CA PHE A 431 1.49 -26.49 6.46
C PHE A 431 0.21 -25.72 6.77
N LEU A 432 -0.81 -25.77 5.90
CA LEU A 432 -2.08 -25.09 6.12
C LEU A 432 -2.99 -25.79 7.16
N GLU A 433 -2.65 -26.99 7.63
CA GLU A 433 -3.30 -27.67 8.76
C GLU A 433 -2.83 -27.14 10.12
N THR A 434 -1.77 -26.33 10.16
CA THR A 434 -1.23 -25.85 11.43
C THR A 434 -2.12 -24.76 12.04
N LYS A 435 -2.21 -24.71 13.38
CA LYS A 435 -2.93 -23.65 14.10
C LYS A 435 -2.44 -22.25 13.75
N ALA A 436 -1.16 -22.12 13.44
CA ALA A 436 -0.57 -20.83 12.99
C ALA A 436 -1.21 -20.36 11.70
N CYS A 437 -1.49 -21.27 10.77
CA CYS A 437 -2.13 -20.95 9.48
C CYS A 437 -3.62 -20.65 9.59
N ALA A 438 -4.31 -21.09 10.66
CA ALA A 438 -5.69 -20.69 10.92
C ALA A 438 -5.84 -19.16 10.98
N ASN A 439 -4.79 -18.45 11.36
CA ASN A 439 -4.75 -16.98 11.37
C ASN A 439 -4.52 -16.34 9.98
N LEU A 440 -4.20 -17.10 8.92
CA LEU A 440 -4.01 -16.55 7.57
C LEU A 440 -5.24 -15.76 7.09
N LYS A 441 -6.44 -16.16 7.50
CA LYS A 441 -7.68 -15.42 7.22
C LYS A 441 -7.64 -13.98 7.76
N LYS A 442 -7.02 -13.79 8.95
CA LYS A 442 -6.83 -12.47 9.56
C LYS A 442 -5.72 -11.68 8.86
N TYR A 443 -4.67 -12.38 8.37
CA TYR A 443 -3.52 -11.75 7.73
C TYR A 443 -3.84 -11.22 6.32
N THR A 444 -4.85 -11.75 5.66
CA THR A 444 -5.19 -11.40 4.27
C THR A 444 -6.42 -10.53 4.10
N GLY A 445 -7.32 -10.47 5.06
CA GLY A 445 -8.62 -9.81 4.85
C GLY A 445 -9.26 -9.16 6.08
N SER A 446 -8.51 -8.91 7.16
CA SER A 446 -9.06 -8.28 8.35
C SER A 446 -8.76 -6.78 8.39
N ASP A 447 -9.81 -5.97 8.43
CA ASP A 447 -9.70 -4.53 8.72
C ASP A 447 -9.51 -4.26 10.23
N ALA A 448 -9.75 -5.25 11.08
CA ALA A 448 -9.58 -5.15 12.53
C ALA A 448 -8.12 -5.03 12.98
N GLY A 449 -7.17 -5.24 12.06
CA GLY A 449 -5.75 -5.21 12.35
C GLY A 449 -5.24 -6.43 13.13
N LEU A 450 -3.92 -6.50 13.26
CA LEU A 450 -3.18 -7.53 13.97
C LEU A 450 -2.29 -6.87 15.00
N GLU A 451 -2.40 -7.25 16.25
CA GLU A 451 -1.54 -6.72 17.29
C GLU A 451 -0.14 -7.35 17.21
N ALA A 452 0.86 -6.56 16.89
CA ALA A 452 2.27 -6.93 16.94
C ALA A 452 2.90 -6.43 18.23
N GLU A 453 3.57 -7.33 18.94
CA GLU A 453 4.32 -7.01 20.15
C GLU A 453 5.80 -6.83 19.82
N PHE A 454 6.43 -5.79 20.38
CA PHE A 454 7.84 -5.52 20.21
C PHE A 454 8.59 -5.79 21.52
N LYS A 455 9.81 -6.33 21.40
CA LYS A 455 10.65 -6.60 22.55
C LYS A 455 11.04 -5.28 23.25
N GLY A 456 10.69 -5.15 24.55
CA GLY A 456 11.03 -3.97 25.35
C GLY A 456 10.08 -2.78 25.15
N VAL A 457 8.98 -2.93 24.42
CA VAL A 457 7.93 -1.93 24.28
C VAL A 457 6.66 -2.47 24.92
N ASN A 458 6.06 -1.70 25.84
CA ASN A 458 4.82 -2.11 26.52
C ASN A 458 3.58 -1.95 25.63
N ASP A 459 3.67 -1.12 24.61
CA ASP A 459 2.58 -0.88 23.66
C ASP A 459 2.62 -1.88 22.50
N ARG A 460 1.44 -2.14 21.94
CA ARG A 460 1.25 -2.99 20.77
C ARG A 460 1.00 -2.14 19.54
N LYS A 461 1.58 -2.53 18.41
CA LYS A 461 1.32 -1.92 17.10
C LYS A 461 0.22 -2.67 16.38
N LEU A 462 -0.75 -1.94 15.85
CA LEU A 462 -1.78 -2.50 15.01
C LEU A 462 -1.28 -2.55 13.55
N LEU A 463 -1.06 -3.77 13.04
CA LEU A 463 -0.71 -3.99 11.63
C LEU A 463 -1.97 -4.14 10.79
N SER A 464 -1.97 -3.62 9.57
CA SER A 464 -3.01 -3.92 8.59
C SER A 464 -3.00 -5.41 8.25
N GLY A 465 -4.14 -6.09 8.41
CA GLY A 465 -4.30 -7.51 8.06
C GLY A 465 -4.54 -7.73 6.55
N ARG A 466 -3.83 -7.01 5.69
CA ARG A 466 -3.99 -7.07 4.22
C ARG A 466 -2.69 -7.42 3.51
N PHE A 467 -1.98 -8.41 4.06
CA PHE A 467 -0.78 -8.94 3.41
C PHE A 467 -1.15 -9.76 2.17
N ASN A 468 -0.37 -9.62 1.11
CA ASN A 468 -0.35 -10.63 0.06
C ASN A 468 0.35 -11.88 0.59
N VAL A 469 -0.20 -13.04 0.32
CA VAL A 469 0.34 -14.32 0.81
C VAL A 469 0.53 -15.26 -0.34
N MET A 470 1.76 -15.75 -0.51
CA MET A 470 2.12 -16.76 -1.49
C MET A 470 2.74 -17.97 -0.81
N ILE A 471 2.36 -19.16 -1.26
CA ILE A 471 2.86 -20.43 -0.76
C ILE A 471 3.30 -21.27 -1.95
N THR A 472 4.51 -21.85 -1.89
CA THR A 472 4.96 -22.87 -2.85
C THR A 472 5.11 -24.22 -2.14
N SER A 473 4.74 -25.31 -2.82
CA SER A 473 4.84 -26.66 -2.29
C SER A 473 5.10 -27.68 -3.39
N ASN A 474 5.81 -28.76 -3.06
CA ASN A 474 5.99 -29.91 -3.93
C ASN A 474 4.84 -30.93 -3.81
N SER A 475 3.86 -30.66 -2.97
CA SER A 475 2.70 -31.50 -2.73
C SER A 475 1.46 -30.64 -2.55
N ARG A 476 0.30 -31.21 -2.90
CA ARG A 476 -1.00 -30.58 -2.63
C ARG A 476 -1.13 -30.25 -1.14
N GLN A 477 -1.56 -29.06 -0.81
CA GLN A 477 -1.75 -28.61 0.56
C GLN A 477 -3.03 -29.15 1.16
N ARG A 478 -3.02 -29.45 2.46
CA ARG A 478 -4.22 -29.76 3.25
C ARG A 478 -4.52 -28.58 4.17
N CYS A 479 -5.80 -28.23 4.28
CA CYS A 479 -6.26 -27.08 5.04
C CYS A 479 -6.93 -27.49 6.36
N TRP A 480 -6.71 -26.71 7.42
CA TRP A 480 -7.52 -26.80 8.65
C TRP A 480 -8.86 -26.10 8.43
N LEU A 481 -9.92 -26.87 8.23
CA LEU A 481 -11.18 -26.34 7.75
C LEU A 481 -12.12 -25.84 8.87
N GLU A 482 -12.07 -26.38 10.09
CA GLU A 482 -12.89 -25.97 11.25
C GLU A 482 -14.35 -25.55 10.90
N ASN A 483 -15.02 -26.31 10.05
CA ASN A 483 -16.38 -26.02 9.54
C ASN A 483 -16.51 -24.72 8.70
N ASP A 484 -15.41 -24.11 8.24
CA ASP A 484 -15.40 -22.86 7.48
C ASP A 484 -14.87 -23.06 6.05
N ILE A 485 -15.41 -24.06 5.35
CA ILE A 485 -15.00 -24.47 4.00
C ILE A 485 -15.14 -23.32 3.00
N GLU A 486 -16.29 -22.62 3.05
CA GLU A 486 -16.58 -21.54 2.13
C GLU A 486 -15.61 -20.36 2.29
N ALA A 487 -15.12 -20.12 3.51
CA ALA A 487 -14.10 -19.09 3.71
C ALA A 487 -12.77 -19.46 3.06
N TRP A 488 -12.40 -20.74 3.04
CA TRP A 488 -11.21 -21.20 2.35
C TRP A 488 -11.40 -21.20 0.82
N ARG A 489 -12.55 -21.67 0.32
CA ARG A 489 -12.87 -21.59 -1.12
C ARG A 489 -12.74 -20.18 -1.67
N ARG A 490 -13.19 -19.19 -0.93
CA ARG A 490 -13.10 -17.79 -1.35
C ARG A 490 -11.68 -17.23 -1.32
N ARG A 491 -10.79 -17.80 -0.50
CA ARG A 491 -9.44 -17.27 -0.27
C ARG A 491 -8.35 -17.95 -1.07
N ILE A 492 -8.49 -19.22 -1.39
CA ILE A 492 -7.42 -19.96 -2.04
C ILE A 492 -7.51 -19.83 -3.55
N ILE A 493 -6.39 -19.48 -4.15
CA ILE A 493 -6.08 -19.62 -5.56
C ILE A 493 -5.03 -20.71 -5.67
N VAL A 494 -5.30 -21.75 -6.46
CA VAL A 494 -4.29 -22.79 -6.75
C VAL A 494 -3.85 -22.60 -8.20
N ALA A 495 -2.55 -22.35 -8.38
CA ALA A 495 -1.90 -22.38 -9.68
C ALA A 495 -0.97 -23.61 -9.71
N ARG A 496 -1.38 -24.63 -10.44
CA ARG A 496 -0.66 -25.90 -10.52
C ARG A 496 0.43 -25.84 -11.57
N VAL A 497 1.59 -26.42 -11.23
CA VAL A 497 2.73 -26.57 -12.12
C VAL A 497 2.90 -28.05 -12.45
N ASP A 498 2.53 -28.42 -13.66
CA ASP A 498 2.58 -29.83 -14.13
C ASP A 498 3.82 -30.15 -14.98
N LEU A 499 4.70 -29.19 -15.17
CA LEU A 499 5.91 -29.39 -15.95
C LEU A 499 6.83 -30.41 -15.27
N LYS A 500 7.10 -31.49 -15.97
CA LYS A 500 8.00 -32.55 -15.48
C LYS A 500 9.44 -32.04 -15.27
N LYS A 501 9.87 -31.00 -15.97
CA LYS A 501 11.08 -30.18 -15.73
C LYS A 501 10.99 -28.90 -16.55
N MET A 502 11.23 -27.76 -15.94
CA MET A 502 11.64 -26.58 -16.72
C MET A 502 12.90 -26.94 -17.52
N PRO A 503 13.05 -26.48 -18.77
CA PRO A 503 14.35 -26.52 -19.46
C PRO A 503 15.41 -26.07 -18.48
N LYS A 504 16.63 -26.68 -18.46
CA LYS A 504 17.71 -26.22 -17.59
C LYS A 504 17.84 -24.70 -17.78
N GLY A 505 17.43 -23.98 -16.73
CA GLY A 505 17.42 -22.53 -16.75
C GLY A 505 18.82 -21.97 -16.89
N GLU A 506 18.90 -20.78 -17.41
CA GLU A 506 20.07 -19.93 -17.26
C GLU A 506 20.30 -19.69 -15.78
N ASP A 507 21.57 -19.65 -15.36
CA ASP A 507 21.91 -19.17 -14.01
C ASP A 507 21.39 -17.73 -13.83
N GLU A 508 20.82 -17.41 -12.67
CA GLU A 508 20.26 -16.10 -12.35
C GLU A 508 19.14 -15.67 -13.33
N PHE A 509 18.28 -16.63 -13.71
CA PHE A 509 17.27 -16.41 -14.74
C PHE A 509 16.29 -15.29 -14.38
N GLU A 510 15.81 -15.25 -13.13
CA GLU A 510 14.89 -14.21 -12.67
C GLU A 510 15.53 -12.82 -12.62
N GLU A 511 16.83 -12.70 -12.31
CA GLU A 511 17.58 -11.45 -12.37
C GLU A 511 17.66 -10.93 -13.81
N LYS A 512 17.99 -11.80 -14.74
CA LYS A 512 18.06 -11.46 -16.16
C LYS A 512 16.71 -11.01 -16.72
N LEU A 513 15.61 -11.64 -16.30
CA LEU A 513 14.27 -11.19 -16.68
C LEU A 513 14.00 -9.78 -16.16
N LEU A 514 14.34 -9.49 -14.90
CA LEU A 514 14.13 -8.18 -14.30
C LEU A 514 15.04 -7.11 -14.91
N GLU A 515 16.28 -7.43 -15.25
CA GLU A 515 17.21 -6.52 -15.93
C GLU A 515 16.74 -6.17 -17.33
N GLN A 516 16.21 -7.14 -18.08
CA GLN A 516 15.83 -6.97 -19.50
C GLN A 516 14.40 -6.43 -19.66
N GLU A 517 13.47 -6.84 -18.82
CA GLU A 517 12.03 -6.61 -18.97
C GLU A 517 11.39 -6.01 -17.71
N GLY A 518 12.15 -5.46 -16.75
CA GLY A 518 11.61 -5.01 -15.47
C GLY A 518 10.45 -4.03 -15.58
N SER A 519 10.55 -2.99 -16.44
CA SER A 519 9.47 -2.04 -16.71
C SER A 519 8.26 -2.73 -17.36
N GLY A 520 8.49 -3.69 -18.26
CA GLY A 520 7.43 -4.49 -18.88
C GLY A 520 6.72 -5.41 -17.89
N ILE A 521 7.46 -6.02 -16.94
CA ILE A 521 6.90 -6.85 -15.86
C ILE A 521 6.04 -5.99 -14.93
N LEU A 522 6.47 -4.77 -14.64
CA LEU A 522 5.66 -3.81 -13.89
C LEU A 522 4.35 -3.52 -14.62
N ASN A 523 4.41 -3.16 -15.91
CA ASN A 523 3.22 -2.88 -16.71
C ASN A 523 2.29 -4.09 -16.82
N PHE A 524 2.84 -5.29 -17.00
CA PHE A 524 2.07 -6.53 -17.00
C PHE A 524 1.26 -6.70 -15.70
N GLY A 525 1.87 -6.47 -14.55
CA GLY A 525 1.16 -6.51 -13.27
C GLY A 525 0.14 -5.37 -13.10
N LEU A 526 0.45 -4.16 -13.57
CA LEU A 526 -0.47 -3.02 -13.54
C LEU A 526 -1.73 -3.25 -14.38
N GLU A 527 -1.61 -3.85 -15.56
CA GLU A 527 -2.76 -4.26 -16.40
C GLU A 527 -3.66 -5.26 -15.66
N GLY A 528 -3.05 -6.25 -15.00
CA GLY A 528 -3.78 -7.20 -14.17
C GLY A 528 -4.51 -6.52 -13.01
N LEU A 529 -3.86 -5.57 -12.35
CA LEU A 529 -4.44 -4.79 -11.26
C LEU A 529 -5.62 -3.95 -11.72
N GLN A 530 -5.50 -3.25 -12.84
CA GLN A 530 -6.59 -2.45 -13.41
C GLN A 530 -7.82 -3.31 -13.72
N ARG A 531 -7.61 -4.46 -14.36
CA ARG A 531 -8.68 -5.42 -14.66
C ARG A 531 -9.38 -5.91 -13.39
N LEU A 532 -8.62 -6.20 -12.34
CA LEU A 532 -9.15 -6.58 -11.04
C LEU A 532 -9.92 -5.42 -10.38
N MET A 533 -9.37 -4.21 -10.38
CA MET A 533 -10.01 -3.03 -9.80
C MET A 533 -11.31 -2.66 -10.51
N SER A 534 -11.37 -2.79 -11.83
CA SER A 534 -12.59 -2.59 -12.62
C SER A 534 -13.72 -3.53 -12.17
N ARG A 535 -13.41 -4.84 -11.99
CA ARG A 535 -14.39 -5.80 -11.48
C ARG A 535 -14.80 -5.52 -10.02
N LEU A 536 -13.87 -5.09 -9.17
CA LEU A 536 -14.19 -4.71 -7.78
C LEU A 536 -15.04 -3.44 -7.70
N ALA A 537 -14.92 -2.53 -8.66
CA ALA A 537 -15.78 -1.35 -8.77
C ALA A 537 -17.22 -1.72 -9.16
N GLU A 538 -17.42 -2.76 -9.98
CA GLU A 538 -18.73 -3.29 -10.32
C GLU A 538 -19.40 -4.00 -9.11
N ASP A 539 -18.67 -4.87 -8.42
CA ASP A 539 -19.10 -5.52 -7.18
C ASP A 539 -17.88 -5.75 -6.27
N SER A 540 -17.88 -5.13 -5.10
CA SER A 540 -16.81 -5.27 -4.10
C SER A 540 -16.57 -6.70 -3.59
N ARG A 541 -17.49 -7.63 -3.87
CA ARG A 541 -17.34 -9.06 -3.58
C ARG A 541 -16.57 -9.82 -4.64
N ASN A 542 -16.31 -9.21 -5.80
CA ASN A 542 -15.53 -9.82 -6.86
C ASN A 542 -14.12 -10.19 -6.37
N ARG A 543 -13.53 -11.14 -7.05
CA ARG A 543 -12.23 -11.75 -6.73
C ARG A 543 -11.42 -11.87 -8.01
N ILE A 544 -10.17 -12.33 -7.89
CA ILE A 544 -9.39 -12.76 -9.04
C ILE A 544 -10.19 -13.83 -9.79
N ALA A 545 -10.32 -13.66 -11.10
CA ALA A 545 -11.06 -14.58 -11.95
C ALA A 545 -10.26 -15.88 -12.13
N LEU A 546 -10.84 -17.00 -11.69
CA LEU A 546 -10.22 -18.31 -11.80
C LEU A 546 -10.76 -19.05 -13.04
N THR A 547 -9.89 -19.82 -13.69
CA THR A 547 -10.32 -20.75 -14.73
C THR A 547 -11.11 -21.92 -14.14
N PRO A 548 -11.93 -22.65 -14.93
CA PRO A 548 -12.60 -23.86 -14.45
C PRO A 548 -11.62 -24.87 -13.85
N GLU A 549 -10.45 -25.05 -14.45
CA GLU A 549 -9.40 -25.95 -13.98
C GLU A 549 -8.82 -25.50 -12.61
N MET A 550 -8.58 -24.20 -12.41
CA MET A 550 -8.15 -23.66 -11.11
C MET A 550 -9.21 -23.87 -10.04
N ILE A 551 -10.50 -23.75 -10.39
CA ILE A 551 -11.62 -24.01 -9.48
C ILE A 551 -11.64 -25.48 -9.09
N GLU A 552 -11.55 -26.38 -10.05
CA GLU A 552 -11.51 -27.84 -9.82
C GLU A 552 -10.31 -28.21 -8.95
N THR A 553 -9.11 -27.74 -9.28
CA THR A 553 -7.88 -28.00 -8.51
C THR A 553 -7.99 -27.50 -7.06
N ARG A 554 -8.58 -26.31 -6.86
CA ARG A 554 -8.85 -25.76 -5.52
C ARG A 554 -9.85 -26.61 -4.75
N ASP A 555 -10.96 -26.98 -5.39
CA ASP A 555 -12.02 -27.75 -4.76
C ASP A 555 -11.54 -29.16 -4.42
N ASP A 556 -10.75 -29.78 -5.28
CA ASP A 556 -10.05 -31.03 -5.01
C ASP A 556 -9.10 -30.94 -3.80
N MET A 557 -8.36 -29.86 -3.66
CA MET A 557 -7.48 -29.61 -2.52
C MET A 557 -8.29 -29.53 -1.21
N ILE A 558 -9.43 -28.87 -1.25
CA ILE A 558 -10.34 -28.73 -0.10
C ILE A 558 -10.99 -30.08 0.24
N ASP A 559 -11.44 -30.81 -0.77
CA ASP A 559 -12.07 -32.11 -0.62
C ASP A 559 -11.07 -33.16 -0.08
N GLU A 560 -9.82 -33.14 -0.52
CA GLU A 560 -8.75 -33.97 0.07
C GLU A 560 -8.56 -33.68 1.56
N SER A 561 -8.66 -32.42 1.97
CA SER A 561 -8.56 -32.03 3.39
C SER A 561 -9.67 -32.64 4.25
N ARG A 562 -10.85 -32.90 3.65
CA ARG A 562 -12.00 -33.58 4.24
C ARG A 562 -12.12 -35.05 3.79
N GLY A 563 -11.11 -35.59 3.20
CA GLY A 563 -11.18 -36.80 2.39
C GLY A 563 -12.02 -37.95 2.99
N LEU A 564 -11.90 -38.22 4.30
CA LEU A 564 -12.73 -39.25 4.96
C LEU A 564 -14.21 -38.87 4.98
N GLU A 565 -14.57 -37.63 5.27
CA GLU A 565 -15.95 -37.17 5.29
C GLU A 565 -16.57 -37.25 3.87
N VAL A 566 -15.85 -36.76 2.86
CA VAL A 566 -16.26 -36.81 1.45
C VAL A 566 -16.44 -38.27 0.99
N TYR A 567 -15.53 -39.14 1.38
CA TYR A 567 -15.64 -40.59 1.08
C TYR A 567 -16.89 -41.21 1.75
N LEU A 568 -17.12 -40.92 3.03
CA LEU A 568 -18.30 -41.43 3.74
C LEU A 568 -19.60 -40.90 3.12
N ASP A 569 -19.62 -39.65 2.68
CA ASP A 569 -20.78 -39.06 1.98
C ASP A 569 -21.07 -39.74 0.65
N ALA A 570 -20.04 -40.07 -0.09
CA ALA A 570 -20.15 -40.65 -1.42
C ALA A 570 -20.42 -42.17 -1.41
N CYS A 571 -19.84 -42.90 -0.42
CA CYS A 571 -19.72 -44.34 -0.48
C CYS A 571 -20.40 -45.10 0.67
N LEU A 572 -20.87 -44.44 1.75
CA LEU A 572 -21.49 -45.11 2.87
C LEU A 572 -22.95 -44.69 3.00
N VAL A 573 -23.86 -45.70 3.03
CA VAL A 573 -25.31 -45.49 3.16
C VAL A 573 -25.89 -46.29 4.31
N GLU A 574 -27.01 -45.85 4.85
CA GLU A 574 -27.76 -46.62 5.81
C GLU A 574 -28.48 -47.81 5.12
N ASP A 575 -28.26 -49.01 5.64
CA ASP A 575 -28.91 -50.23 5.20
C ASP A 575 -29.01 -51.18 6.40
N THR A 576 -30.19 -51.27 7.00
CA THR A 576 -30.41 -52.08 8.19
C THR A 576 -30.16 -53.58 8.01
N SER A 577 -30.05 -54.06 6.77
CA SER A 577 -29.76 -55.44 6.44
C SER A 577 -28.26 -55.71 6.22
N SER A 578 -27.44 -54.69 6.27
CA SER A 578 -26.00 -54.78 5.96
C SER A 578 -25.14 -54.35 7.14
N ASP A 579 -23.96 -54.90 7.18
CA ASP A 579 -22.90 -54.53 8.15
C ASP A 579 -21.60 -54.28 7.41
N VAL A 580 -20.81 -53.34 7.91
CA VAL A 580 -19.52 -52.99 7.33
C VAL A 580 -18.41 -53.01 8.38
N THR A 581 -17.27 -53.61 8.04
CA THR A 581 -16.11 -53.60 8.94
C THR A 581 -15.26 -52.36 8.79
N LEU A 582 -14.58 -51.96 9.86
CA LEU A 582 -13.60 -50.89 9.83
C LEU A 582 -12.47 -51.14 8.82
N GLY A 583 -12.15 -52.42 8.58
CA GLY A 583 -11.18 -52.85 7.55
C GLY A 583 -11.67 -52.52 6.13
N GLU A 584 -12.94 -52.87 5.84
CA GLU A 584 -13.58 -52.58 4.54
C GLU A 584 -13.70 -51.06 4.28
N ILE A 585 -14.10 -50.29 5.28
CA ILE A 585 -14.14 -48.80 5.16
C ILE A 585 -12.73 -48.26 4.90
N THR A 586 -11.71 -48.75 5.63
CA THR A 586 -10.33 -48.29 5.47
C THR A 586 -9.77 -48.60 4.08
N GLN A 587 -10.06 -49.82 3.57
CA GLN A 587 -9.64 -50.23 2.24
C GLN A 587 -10.38 -49.41 1.17
N GLY A 588 -11.70 -49.25 1.29
CA GLY A 588 -12.49 -48.46 0.36
C GLY A 588 -12.05 -47.02 0.30
N PHE A 589 -11.71 -46.40 1.45
CA PHE A 589 -11.13 -45.06 1.46
C PHE A 589 -9.77 -45.00 0.72
N ASN A 590 -8.90 -45.95 0.94
CA ASN A 590 -7.59 -45.97 0.24
C ASN A 590 -7.76 -46.12 -1.28
N ASP A 591 -8.70 -46.96 -1.71
CA ASP A 591 -9.01 -47.12 -3.14
C ASP A 591 -9.60 -45.84 -3.72
N TYR A 592 -10.53 -45.20 -3.00
CA TYR A 592 -11.13 -43.93 -3.36
C TYR A 592 -10.10 -42.80 -3.46
N ALA A 593 -9.20 -42.67 -2.46
CA ALA A 593 -8.12 -41.71 -2.43
C ALA A 593 -7.13 -41.90 -3.56
N THR A 594 -6.79 -43.18 -3.88
CA THR A 594 -5.89 -43.55 -4.98
C THR A 594 -6.48 -43.15 -6.34
N LEU A 595 -7.78 -43.35 -6.55
CA LEU A 595 -8.46 -42.95 -7.80
C LEU A 595 -8.49 -41.42 -8.01
N ARG A 596 -8.42 -40.65 -6.93
CA ARG A 596 -8.42 -39.17 -6.95
C ARG A 596 -7.04 -38.56 -6.82
N ASP A 597 -6.00 -39.36 -6.82
CA ASP A 597 -4.62 -38.89 -6.61
C ASP A 597 -4.44 -38.10 -5.30
N TRP A 598 -5.17 -38.53 -4.24
CA TRP A 598 -5.06 -37.95 -2.92
C TRP A 598 -3.95 -38.56 -2.11
N ASN A 599 -3.35 -37.78 -1.19
CA ASN A 599 -2.34 -38.30 -0.27
C ASN A 599 -2.95 -39.31 0.70
N LEU A 600 -2.39 -40.51 0.77
CA LEU A 600 -2.87 -41.58 1.65
C LEU A 600 -2.60 -41.25 3.12
N LYS A 601 -3.63 -41.34 3.96
CA LYS A 601 -3.49 -41.25 5.40
C LYS A 601 -3.04 -42.58 5.99
N SER A 602 -2.29 -42.55 7.09
CA SER A 602 -1.94 -43.79 7.78
C SER A 602 -3.17 -44.51 8.34
N LYS A 603 -3.19 -45.85 8.32
CA LYS A 603 -4.30 -46.68 8.87
C LYS A 603 -4.68 -46.29 10.30
N LYS A 604 -3.70 -45.87 11.13
CA LYS A 604 -3.94 -45.45 12.50
C LYS A 604 -4.72 -44.13 12.54
N LYS A 605 -4.39 -43.16 11.68
CA LYS A 605 -5.04 -41.87 11.59
C LYS A 605 -6.47 -42.01 11.05
N ILE A 606 -6.65 -42.80 9.99
CA ILE A 606 -7.95 -43.14 9.42
C ILE A 606 -8.90 -43.73 10.49
N ARG A 607 -8.42 -44.74 11.25
CA ARG A 607 -9.24 -45.43 12.27
C ARG A 607 -9.70 -44.49 13.38
N ALA A 608 -8.90 -43.52 13.78
CA ALA A 608 -9.27 -42.55 14.79
C ALA A 608 -10.37 -41.62 14.28
N GLU A 609 -10.18 -41.03 13.09
CA GLU A 609 -11.11 -40.06 12.50
C GLU A 609 -12.46 -40.69 12.08
N ILE A 610 -12.45 -41.91 11.49
CA ILE A 610 -13.68 -42.61 11.02
C ILE A 610 -14.68 -42.86 12.14
N THR A 611 -14.22 -43.22 13.32
CA THR A 611 -15.14 -43.56 14.43
C THR A 611 -16.00 -42.38 14.81
N ASP A 612 -15.38 -41.22 14.98
CA ASP A 612 -16.08 -39.98 15.35
C ASP A 612 -17.01 -39.51 14.23
N LEU A 613 -16.56 -39.60 12.97
CA LEU A 613 -17.37 -39.21 11.81
C LEU A 613 -18.61 -40.06 11.62
N ILE A 614 -18.49 -41.42 11.78
CA ILE A 614 -19.65 -42.31 11.65
C ILE A 614 -20.63 -42.12 12.80
N GLU A 615 -20.14 -41.94 14.01
CA GLU A 615 -21.01 -41.67 15.17
C GLU A 615 -21.78 -40.36 14.99
N HIS A 616 -21.07 -39.29 14.56
CA HIS A 616 -21.70 -37.99 14.32
C HIS A 616 -22.70 -38.02 13.15
N LYS A 617 -22.36 -38.71 12.04
CA LYS A 617 -23.16 -38.66 10.81
C LYS A 617 -24.35 -39.65 10.80
N PHE A 618 -24.13 -40.87 11.29
CA PHE A 618 -25.11 -41.94 11.23
C PHE A 618 -25.65 -42.35 12.61
N GLY A 619 -25.16 -41.75 13.70
CA GLY A 619 -25.55 -42.13 15.06
C GLY A 619 -25.21 -43.57 15.41
N ARG A 620 -24.17 -44.15 14.79
CA ARG A 620 -23.79 -45.56 14.95
C ARG A 620 -22.50 -45.70 15.73
N SER A 621 -22.54 -46.41 16.84
CA SER A 621 -21.35 -46.78 17.60
C SER A 621 -20.69 -48.04 17.04
N GLY A 622 -19.35 -48.10 17.13
CA GLY A 622 -18.61 -49.25 16.65
C GLY A 622 -18.86 -50.51 17.49
N SER A 623 -19.07 -51.66 16.85
CA SER A 623 -19.20 -52.99 17.47
C SER A 623 -18.02 -53.90 17.09
N ASN A 624 -17.70 -54.90 17.90
CA ASN A 624 -16.64 -55.88 17.64
C ASN A 624 -17.17 -57.23 17.16
N ASP A 625 -18.45 -57.32 16.83
CA ASP A 625 -19.15 -58.56 16.52
C ASP A 625 -19.57 -58.73 15.05
N ILE A 626 -19.08 -57.87 14.16
CA ILE A 626 -19.31 -58.01 12.71
C ILE A 626 -18.67 -59.28 12.19
N VAL A 627 -19.51 -60.24 11.79
CA VAL A 627 -19.03 -61.57 11.35
C VAL A 627 -18.56 -61.50 9.89
N ARG A 628 -17.36 -62.02 9.64
CA ARG A 628 -16.78 -62.24 8.32
C ARG A 628 -16.15 -63.67 8.29
N PRO A 629 -15.83 -64.22 7.13
CA PRO A 629 -15.19 -65.55 7.02
C PRO A 629 -13.91 -65.70 7.86
N SER A 630 -13.23 -64.57 8.12
CA SER A 630 -12.01 -64.50 8.95
C SER A 630 -12.29 -64.36 10.46
N GLY A 631 -13.55 -64.37 10.89
CA GLY A 631 -13.99 -64.19 12.28
C GLY A 631 -14.67 -62.87 12.55
N ALA A 632 -14.97 -62.62 13.83
CA ALA A 632 -15.58 -61.38 14.27
C ALA A 632 -14.58 -60.19 14.16
N GLN A 633 -15.03 -59.09 13.58
CA GLN A 633 -14.23 -57.90 13.33
C GLN A 633 -14.93 -56.65 13.88
N ARG A 634 -14.15 -55.61 14.14
CA ARG A 634 -14.69 -54.31 14.50
C ARG A 634 -15.31 -53.64 13.28
N GLY A 635 -16.52 -53.08 13.43
CA GLY A 635 -17.24 -52.40 12.37
C GLY A 635 -18.53 -51.75 12.87
N TYR A 636 -19.50 -51.61 11.97
CA TYR A 636 -20.75 -50.91 12.23
C TYR A 636 -21.93 -51.71 11.63
N HIS A 637 -23.00 -51.86 12.43
CA HIS A 637 -24.23 -52.43 11.97
C HIS A 637 -25.13 -51.41 11.26
N GLY A 638 -25.91 -51.87 10.31
CA GLY A 638 -26.89 -51.05 9.61
C GLY A 638 -26.30 -50.07 8.61
N LEU A 639 -25.09 -50.30 8.18
CA LEU A 639 -24.39 -49.50 7.17
C LEU A 639 -23.86 -50.40 6.04
N LYS A 640 -23.83 -49.83 4.82
CA LYS A 640 -23.38 -50.51 3.60
C LYS A 640 -22.48 -49.57 2.80
N LEU A 641 -21.36 -50.12 2.29
CA LEU A 641 -20.55 -49.46 1.27
C LEU A 641 -21.23 -49.62 -0.10
N THR A 642 -21.57 -48.52 -0.73
CA THR A 642 -21.95 -48.46 -2.14
C THR A 642 -20.68 -48.56 -2.97
N ILE A 643 -20.47 -49.67 -3.68
CA ILE A 643 -19.33 -49.85 -4.56
C ILE A 643 -19.55 -48.96 -5.79
N GLN A 644 -18.95 -47.80 -5.81
CA GLN A 644 -18.74 -47.07 -7.07
C GLN A 644 -17.54 -47.71 -7.80
N HIS A 645 -17.80 -48.79 -8.51
CA HIS A 645 -16.93 -49.24 -9.58
C HIS A 645 -17.15 -48.29 -10.76
N ASN A 646 -16.08 -47.53 -11.10
CA ASN A 646 -15.98 -46.61 -12.24
C ASN A 646 -16.83 -45.35 -12.15
N GLY A 647 -16.23 -44.29 -11.59
CA GLY A 647 -16.71 -42.93 -11.71
C GLY A 647 -16.60 -42.38 -13.13
N ILE A 648 -17.47 -42.84 -14.02
CA ILE A 648 -17.91 -42.11 -15.20
C ILE A 648 -19.41 -42.34 -15.21
N THR A 649 -20.15 -41.46 -14.60
CA THR A 649 -21.56 -41.28 -14.97
C THR A 649 -21.58 -40.17 -16.00
N ALA A 650 -22.20 -40.48 -17.10
CA ALA A 650 -22.53 -39.64 -18.21
C ALA A 650 -23.29 -38.37 -17.79
#